data_6b428c4934020effdf1fb2f2021cecb8
#
_entry.id   6b428c4934020effdf1fb2f2021cecb8
#
_cell.length_a   1.000
_cell.length_b   1.000
_cell.length_c   1.000
_cell.angle_alpha   90.00
_cell.angle_beta   90.00
_cell.angle_gamma   90.00
#
_symmetry.space_group_name_H-M   'P 1'
#
loop_
_entity.id
_entity.type
_entity.pdbx_description
1 polymer ?
#
loop_
_entity_poly.entity_id
_entity_poly.type
_entity_poly.pdbx_seq_one_letter_code
_entity_poly.pdbx_strand_id
1 'polypeptide(L)'
;MIEALGASPEVEEIVGIARRRPAWEPAKTTWVDVDILGPGLADAFRGADAVIHLAWAIQPSHDERTLERINVEGSRRVFDAVAAAAVPKLVYASSVGAYSRGPKDRKVDEEWPTDGIATSFYSRHKAAVERLLDGFEAANPLTGVVRLRPALVFKGDAATEIRRLFIGPFLPSFLLRSSLIPAVPRLRGLRFQAVHSADVGQAYLRAALGDVRGAFNVAADPPLGPDEVSQILDARTFPVPAGLLRRLADLSWRLHLQPSPPGWLDMALQVPLMSSRRAGEELGWEPRFSAVEALAELLEGIRRGQGGPTPPLEEAGMKGRIDEVRTGVGNRQWRRDRDEQLVKYLTDVHSIEEQALTQMRSAPQIAGEERLSEIFAQHLAETEAQERRVRERLEAHDAAPSKVKDLTGRGGALGMLLFARSQPDTPGKLTAHAFAYEHMEVAAYELLRRLAEHAEDEETAVAAREIGAEEQRMADRLADCFDGVVDASLAAVAPDDLGEQLVRYLTDAHAIEQQAIQLLKSGPGLVQDEELAQLFEEHLEETRVHKDLVEQRLGAHGASRSLLKDAALRAGGLNLGGFFGTQPDTTMKLAGFAFAFEHLEIAAYELLRRVAERAGDRETALMAERILTEERSAARRIASTWDRAAVAYSTVP
;
A
#
# COMPACT_ATOMS: atom_id res chain seq x y z
N MET A 1 -21.45 6.65 -16.58
CA MET A 1 -22.75 5.98 -16.76
C MET A 1 -23.85 6.76 -16.05
N ILE A 2 -23.85 6.98 -14.74
CA ILE A 2 -24.90 7.74 -14.02
C ILE A 2 -25.10 9.12 -14.65
N GLU A 3 -24.03 9.84 -15.02
CA GLU A 3 -24.12 11.12 -15.74
C GLU A 3 -24.84 10.98 -17.10
N ALA A 4 -24.57 9.91 -17.84
CA ALA A 4 -25.23 9.67 -19.14
C ALA A 4 -26.72 9.35 -18.97
N LEU A 5 -27.08 8.54 -17.96
CA LEU A 5 -28.46 8.24 -17.60
C LEU A 5 -29.19 9.50 -17.12
N GLY A 6 -28.60 10.27 -16.18
CA GLY A 6 -29.20 11.48 -15.62
C GLY A 6 -29.44 12.59 -16.66
N ALA A 7 -28.61 12.65 -17.70
CA ALA A 7 -28.76 13.60 -18.79
C ALA A 7 -29.82 13.19 -19.84
N SER A 8 -30.26 11.92 -19.85
CA SER A 8 -31.24 11.44 -20.81
C SER A 8 -32.66 11.87 -20.40
N PRO A 9 -33.46 12.43 -21.30
CA PRO A 9 -34.87 12.73 -21.02
C PRO A 9 -35.77 11.48 -20.86
N GLU A 10 -35.34 10.33 -21.37
CA GLU A 10 -36.04 9.06 -21.30
C GLU A 10 -35.89 8.35 -19.95
N VAL A 11 -34.92 8.77 -19.12
CA VAL A 11 -34.68 8.25 -17.78
C VAL A 11 -35.37 9.20 -16.77
N GLU A 12 -36.35 8.69 -16.02
CA GLU A 12 -37.05 9.46 -15.01
C GLU A 12 -36.33 9.43 -13.67
N GLU A 13 -35.91 8.24 -13.22
CA GLU A 13 -35.28 8.01 -11.94
C GLU A 13 -34.12 7.00 -12.06
N ILE A 14 -33.09 7.17 -11.22
CA ILE A 14 -31.98 6.25 -11.05
C ILE A 14 -31.91 5.85 -9.58
N VAL A 15 -32.04 4.55 -9.29
CA VAL A 15 -31.80 4.01 -7.95
C VAL A 15 -30.38 3.49 -7.90
N GLY A 16 -29.49 4.24 -7.26
CA GLY A 16 -28.11 3.86 -7.03
C GLY A 16 -28.00 2.92 -5.83
N ILE A 17 -27.51 1.69 -6.04
CA ILE A 17 -27.35 0.70 -4.97
C ILE A 17 -25.88 0.54 -4.64
N ALA A 18 -25.51 0.81 -3.39
CA ALA A 18 -24.14 0.69 -2.90
C ALA A 18 -24.15 0.25 -1.44
N ARG A 19 -23.08 -0.43 -1.00
CA ARG A 19 -22.89 -0.82 0.41
C ARG A 19 -22.68 0.39 1.34
N ARG A 20 -22.22 1.50 0.78
CA ARG A 20 -22.04 2.79 1.46
C ARG A 20 -22.55 3.87 0.54
N ARG A 21 -23.42 4.70 1.04
CA ARG A 21 -23.94 5.84 0.30
C ARG A 21 -22.77 6.80 -0.02
N PRO A 22 -22.49 7.10 -1.30
CA PRO A 22 -21.53 8.14 -1.65
C PRO A 22 -22.08 9.52 -1.28
N ALA A 23 -21.18 10.46 -0.98
CA ALA A 23 -21.54 11.85 -0.75
C ALA A 23 -21.95 12.58 -2.04
N TRP A 24 -21.77 11.94 -3.19
CA TRP A 24 -22.11 12.47 -4.51
C TRP A 24 -23.61 12.33 -4.80
N GLU A 25 -24.23 13.43 -5.21
CA GLU A 25 -25.66 13.53 -5.51
C GLU A 25 -25.87 13.87 -6.99
N PRO A 26 -25.80 12.90 -7.91
CA PRO A 26 -26.04 13.13 -9.33
C PRO A 26 -27.54 13.33 -9.62
N ALA A 27 -27.82 13.98 -10.76
CA ALA A 27 -29.20 14.24 -11.18
C ALA A 27 -30.02 12.96 -11.25
N LYS A 28 -31.31 13.05 -10.84
CA LYS A 28 -32.29 11.96 -10.87
C LYS A 28 -31.92 10.71 -10.06
N THR A 29 -30.94 10.81 -9.15
CA THR A 29 -30.38 9.63 -8.45
C THR A 29 -30.76 9.63 -6.97
N THR A 30 -31.34 8.52 -6.53
CA THR A 30 -31.59 8.19 -5.12
C THR A 30 -30.69 7.02 -4.73
N TRP A 31 -30.00 7.11 -3.58
CA TRP A 31 -29.10 6.05 -3.11
C TRP A 31 -29.78 5.15 -2.08
N VAL A 32 -29.59 3.84 -2.23
CA VAL A 32 -30.06 2.79 -1.31
C VAL A 32 -28.87 1.95 -0.83
N ASP A 33 -28.78 1.76 0.49
CA ASP A 33 -27.70 1.01 1.14
C ASP A 33 -28.03 -0.49 1.15
N VAL A 34 -27.53 -1.24 0.16
CA VAL A 34 -27.70 -2.70 0.07
C VAL A 34 -26.39 -3.34 -0.39
N ASP A 35 -26.02 -4.44 0.28
CA ASP A 35 -24.90 -5.29 -0.13
C ASP A 35 -25.41 -6.39 -1.08
N ILE A 36 -24.71 -6.64 -2.18
CA ILE A 36 -25.06 -7.73 -3.13
C ILE A 36 -24.95 -9.13 -2.50
N LEU A 37 -24.23 -9.28 -1.38
CA LEU A 37 -24.18 -10.49 -0.57
C LEU A 37 -25.23 -10.51 0.55
N GLY A 38 -25.92 -9.39 0.80
CA GLY A 38 -26.92 -9.22 1.85
C GLY A 38 -28.36 -9.48 1.36
N PRO A 39 -29.35 -9.33 2.24
CA PRO A 39 -30.77 -9.35 1.89
C PRO A 39 -31.21 -8.02 1.24
N GLY A 40 -32.41 -8.00 0.65
CA GLY A 40 -33.07 -6.76 0.21
C GLY A 40 -32.87 -6.40 -1.27
N LEU A 41 -32.06 -7.13 -2.04
CA LEU A 41 -31.84 -6.83 -3.47
C LEU A 41 -33.13 -6.86 -4.29
N ALA A 42 -33.98 -7.88 -4.12
CA ALA A 42 -35.23 -8.00 -4.88
C ALA A 42 -36.20 -6.85 -4.56
N ASP A 43 -36.25 -6.40 -3.30
CA ASP A 43 -37.05 -5.25 -2.91
C ASP A 43 -36.52 -3.94 -3.52
N ALA A 44 -35.22 -3.78 -3.57
CA ALA A 44 -34.56 -2.62 -4.19
C ALA A 44 -34.74 -2.58 -5.72
N PHE A 45 -34.99 -3.72 -6.37
CA PHE A 45 -35.23 -3.82 -7.81
C PHE A 45 -36.72 -3.72 -8.19
N ARG A 46 -37.64 -3.73 -7.23
CA ARG A 46 -39.07 -3.75 -7.52
C ARG A 46 -39.51 -2.52 -8.29
N GLY A 47 -40.15 -2.74 -9.44
CA GLY A 47 -40.64 -1.68 -10.32
C GLY A 47 -39.56 -1.03 -11.21
N ALA A 48 -38.35 -1.52 -11.21
CA ALA A 48 -37.31 -1.04 -12.12
C ALA A 48 -37.55 -1.59 -13.54
N ASP A 49 -37.38 -0.74 -14.55
CA ASP A 49 -37.44 -1.14 -15.98
C ASP A 49 -36.14 -1.83 -16.42
N ALA A 50 -35.00 -1.49 -15.80
CA ALA A 50 -33.71 -2.10 -16.07
C ALA A 50 -32.82 -2.12 -14.83
N VAL A 51 -32.05 -3.20 -14.69
CA VAL A 51 -30.95 -3.29 -13.71
C VAL A 51 -29.61 -3.27 -14.45
N ILE A 52 -28.73 -2.35 -14.09
CA ILE A 52 -27.35 -2.29 -14.58
C ILE A 52 -26.44 -2.80 -13.47
N HIS A 53 -25.85 -3.99 -13.65
CA HIS A 53 -24.98 -4.62 -12.67
C HIS A 53 -23.50 -4.28 -12.93
N LEU A 54 -22.95 -3.37 -12.12
CA LEU A 54 -21.56 -2.91 -12.18
C LEU A 54 -20.73 -3.41 -10.99
N ALA A 55 -21.35 -3.91 -9.93
CA ALA A 55 -20.65 -4.27 -8.71
C ALA A 55 -19.60 -5.35 -8.98
N TRP A 56 -18.34 -5.02 -8.71
CA TRP A 56 -17.21 -5.90 -8.96
C TRP A 56 -16.05 -5.57 -8.02
N ALA A 57 -15.45 -6.57 -7.38
CA ALA A 57 -14.25 -6.41 -6.59
C ALA A 57 -13.01 -6.65 -7.48
N ILE A 58 -12.25 -5.59 -7.74
CA ILE A 58 -11.04 -5.60 -8.57
C ILE A 58 -9.77 -5.28 -7.76
N GLN A 59 -9.93 -4.86 -6.50
CA GLN A 59 -8.82 -4.44 -5.67
C GLN A 59 -7.76 -5.53 -5.55
N PRO A 60 -6.47 -5.16 -5.54
CA PRO A 60 -5.39 -6.10 -5.28
C PRO A 60 -5.60 -6.82 -3.96
N SER A 61 -5.65 -8.14 -3.99
CA SER A 61 -5.84 -8.97 -2.81
C SER A 61 -5.23 -10.35 -3.02
N HIS A 62 -4.59 -10.88 -1.99
CA HIS A 62 -4.15 -12.28 -1.94
C HIS A 62 -5.28 -13.23 -1.52
N ASP A 63 -6.43 -12.70 -1.07
CA ASP A 63 -7.63 -13.46 -0.75
C ASP A 63 -8.55 -13.60 -1.97
N GLU A 64 -8.19 -14.51 -2.86
CA GLU A 64 -8.97 -14.79 -4.07
C GLU A 64 -10.37 -15.36 -3.75
N ARG A 65 -10.53 -16.08 -2.63
CA ARG A 65 -11.84 -16.65 -2.24
C ARG A 65 -12.86 -15.56 -1.91
N THR A 66 -12.43 -14.50 -1.22
CA THR A 66 -13.30 -13.34 -0.96
C THR A 66 -13.66 -12.63 -2.26
N LEU A 67 -12.71 -12.46 -3.20
CA LEU A 67 -12.99 -11.87 -4.51
C LEU A 67 -13.98 -12.72 -5.32
N GLU A 68 -13.81 -14.05 -5.35
CA GLU A 68 -14.72 -14.97 -6.02
C GLU A 68 -16.14 -14.89 -5.44
N ARG A 69 -16.26 -14.91 -4.11
CA ARG A 69 -17.56 -14.79 -3.43
C ARG A 69 -18.27 -13.50 -3.80
N ILE A 70 -17.56 -12.36 -3.82
CA ILE A 70 -18.19 -11.07 -4.20
C ILE A 70 -18.54 -11.07 -5.69
N ASN A 71 -17.60 -11.47 -6.56
CA ASN A 71 -17.75 -11.33 -8.00
C ASN A 71 -18.69 -12.38 -8.61
N VAL A 72 -18.57 -13.63 -8.21
CA VAL A 72 -19.35 -14.72 -8.82
C VAL A 72 -20.64 -14.97 -8.05
N GLU A 73 -20.56 -15.21 -6.73
CA GLU A 73 -21.76 -15.45 -5.92
C GLU A 73 -22.62 -14.18 -5.79
N GLY A 74 -22.01 -13.01 -5.61
CA GLY A 74 -22.73 -11.74 -5.60
C GLY A 74 -23.46 -11.46 -6.90
N SER A 75 -22.83 -11.73 -8.07
CA SER A 75 -23.49 -11.60 -9.37
C SER A 75 -24.66 -12.59 -9.52
N ARG A 76 -24.51 -13.83 -9.09
CA ARG A 76 -25.61 -14.81 -9.09
C ARG A 76 -26.81 -14.29 -8.28
N ARG A 77 -26.57 -13.74 -7.09
CA ARG A 77 -27.64 -13.17 -6.24
C ARG A 77 -28.34 -11.96 -6.89
N VAL A 78 -27.58 -11.12 -7.61
CA VAL A 78 -28.17 -10.02 -8.39
C VAL A 78 -29.08 -10.58 -9.47
N PHE A 79 -28.67 -11.63 -10.20
CA PHE A 79 -29.49 -12.27 -11.24
C PHE A 79 -30.76 -12.90 -10.64
N ASP A 80 -30.63 -13.63 -9.54
CA ASP A 80 -31.77 -14.22 -8.82
C ASP A 80 -32.76 -13.12 -8.37
N ALA A 81 -32.25 -11.98 -7.89
CA ALA A 81 -33.09 -10.84 -7.48
C ALA A 81 -33.76 -10.14 -8.67
N VAL A 82 -33.10 -10.05 -9.83
CA VAL A 82 -33.71 -9.55 -11.08
C VAL A 82 -34.90 -10.42 -11.50
N ALA A 83 -34.72 -11.75 -11.45
CA ALA A 83 -35.82 -12.69 -11.73
C ALA A 83 -36.95 -12.57 -10.71
N ALA A 84 -36.66 -12.52 -9.41
CA ALA A 84 -37.64 -12.40 -8.33
C ALA A 84 -38.43 -11.10 -8.39
N ALA A 85 -37.82 -9.99 -8.81
CA ALA A 85 -38.47 -8.70 -9.00
C ALA A 85 -39.13 -8.55 -10.38
N ALA A 86 -39.05 -9.57 -11.25
CA ALA A 86 -39.54 -9.57 -12.62
C ALA A 86 -39.06 -8.38 -13.46
N VAL A 87 -37.83 -7.96 -13.28
CA VAL A 87 -37.24 -6.84 -14.04
C VAL A 87 -37.10 -7.23 -15.51
N PRO A 88 -37.61 -6.44 -16.46
CA PRO A 88 -37.64 -6.83 -17.87
C PRO A 88 -36.28 -6.78 -18.55
N LYS A 89 -35.28 -6.04 -17.99
CA LYS A 89 -33.95 -5.91 -18.57
C LYS A 89 -32.81 -5.97 -17.56
N LEU A 90 -31.79 -6.74 -17.90
CA LEU A 90 -30.52 -6.82 -17.15
C LEU A 90 -29.34 -6.44 -18.07
N VAL A 91 -28.60 -5.40 -17.69
CA VAL A 91 -27.35 -5.01 -18.35
C VAL A 91 -26.18 -5.36 -17.45
N TYR A 92 -25.32 -6.26 -17.89
CA TYR A 92 -24.17 -6.71 -17.12
C TYR A 92 -22.86 -6.09 -17.63
N ALA A 93 -22.05 -5.59 -16.70
CA ALA A 93 -20.69 -5.13 -16.96
C ALA A 93 -19.74 -6.32 -17.05
N SER A 94 -19.66 -6.91 -18.24
CA SER A 94 -18.62 -7.89 -18.57
C SER A 94 -17.28 -7.19 -18.87
N SER A 95 -16.41 -7.78 -19.66
CA SER A 95 -15.08 -7.24 -19.97
C SER A 95 -14.45 -7.99 -21.15
N VAL A 96 -13.49 -7.37 -21.84
CA VAL A 96 -12.55 -8.08 -22.72
C VAL A 96 -11.83 -9.22 -21.99
N GLY A 97 -11.70 -9.14 -20.67
CA GLY A 97 -11.13 -10.18 -19.81
C GLY A 97 -11.93 -11.48 -19.75
N ALA A 98 -13.19 -11.49 -20.19
CA ALA A 98 -13.99 -12.73 -20.27
C ALA A 98 -13.54 -13.64 -21.41
N TYR A 99 -12.90 -13.09 -22.44
CA TYR A 99 -12.50 -13.86 -23.60
C TYR A 99 -11.36 -14.86 -23.33
N SER A 100 -11.42 -15.97 -24.02
CA SER A 100 -10.31 -16.92 -24.18
C SER A 100 -9.14 -16.27 -24.93
N ARG A 101 -7.97 -16.90 -24.86
CA ARG A 101 -6.80 -16.46 -25.62
C ARG A 101 -7.14 -16.22 -27.09
N GLY A 102 -6.73 -15.07 -27.63
CA GLY A 102 -7.05 -14.68 -29.00
C GLY A 102 -5.94 -13.93 -29.72
N PRO A 103 -6.19 -13.57 -31.00
CA PRO A 103 -5.22 -12.89 -31.86
C PRO A 103 -4.98 -11.45 -31.43
N LYS A 104 -3.75 -10.96 -31.70
CA LYS A 104 -3.33 -9.57 -31.51
C LYS A 104 -3.11 -8.82 -32.82
N ASP A 105 -3.29 -9.48 -33.96
CA ASP A 105 -3.09 -8.98 -35.32
C ASP A 105 -4.42 -8.71 -36.06
N ARG A 106 -5.51 -9.27 -35.56
CA ARG A 106 -6.87 -9.05 -36.09
C ARG A 106 -7.87 -8.91 -34.95
N LYS A 107 -9.02 -8.32 -35.24
CA LYS A 107 -10.14 -8.19 -34.30
C LYS A 107 -11.05 -9.43 -34.38
N VAL A 108 -11.66 -9.78 -33.24
CA VAL A 108 -12.68 -10.81 -33.12
C VAL A 108 -14.03 -10.18 -32.80
N ASP A 109 -15.11 -10.86 -33.11
CA ASP A 109 -16.50 -10.51 -32.76
C ASP A 109 -16.92 -11.13 -31.42
N GLU A 110 -18.18 -10.98 -31.07
CA GLU A 110 -18.76 -11.43 -29.82
C GLU A 110 -18.92 -12.95 -29.70
N GLU A 111 -18.78 -13.68 -30.79
CA GLU A 111 -18.84 -15.16 -30.84
C GLU A 111 -17.51 -15.83 -30.42
N TRP A 112 -16.44 -15.05 -30.22
CA TRP A 112 -15.17 -15.60 -29.73
C TRP A 112 -15.35 -16.21 -28.34
N PRO A 113 -14.76 -17.40 -28.04
CA PRO A 113 -14.95 -18.12 -26.77
C PRO A 113 -14.64 -17.27 -25.54
N THR A 114 -15.38 -17.49 -24.45
CA THR A 114 -15.31 -16.75 -23.17
C THR A 114 -14.92 -17.65 -22.00
N ASP A 115 -13.88 -18.49 -22.16
CA ASP A 115 -13.35 -19.31 -21.06
C ASP A 115 -12.40 -18.55 -20.14
N GLY A 116 -12.02 -17.35 -20.54
CA GLY A 116 -11.08 -16.52 -19.79
C GLY A 116 -9.62 -16.95 -19.94
N ILE A 117 -8.73 -16.27 -19.20
CA ILE A 117 -7.30 -16.56 -19.09
C ILE A 117 -7.06 -17.22 -17.73
N ALA A 118 -6.68 -18.49 -17.73
CA ALA A 118 -6.60 -19.34 -16.53
C ALA A 118 -5.69 -18.78 -15.42
N THR A 119 -4.63 -18.04 -15.77
CA THR A 119 -3.69 -17.46 -14.80
C THR A 119 -4.15 -16.12 -14.20
N SER A 120 -5.27 -15.53 -14.68
CA SER A 120 -5.83 -14.29 -14.18
C SER A 120 -7.13 -14.56 -13.42
N PHE A 121 -7.17 -14.27 -12.11
CA PHE A 121 -8.39 -14.40 -11.30
C PHE A 121 -9.54 -13.56 -11.87
N TYR A 122 -9.22 -12.32 -12.30
CA TYR A 122 -10.20 -11.43 -12.90
C TYR A 122 -10.88 -12.05 -14.13
N SER A 123 -10.05 -12.62 -15.01
CA SER A 123 -10.51 -13.27 -16.24
C SER A 123 -11.35 -14.51 -15.94
N ARG A 124 -10.92 -15.36 -15.00
CA ARG A 124 -11.69 -16.55 -14.57
C ARG A 124 -13.05 -16.17 -14.00
N HIS A 125 -13.11 -15.13 -13.14
CA HIS A 125 -14.38 -14.67 -12.55
C HIS A 125 -15.30 -14.07 -13.61
N LYS A 126 -14.80 -13.26 -14.56
CA LYS A 126 -15.63 -12.73 -15.66
C LYS A 126 -16.20 -13.85 -16.52
N ALA A 127 -15.39 -14.83 -16.90
CA ALA A 127 -15.84 -16.00 -17.65
C ALA A 127 -16.85 -16.86 -16.86
N ALA A 128 -16.68 -16.99 -15.54
CA ALA A 128 -17.63 -17.70 -14.70
C ALA A 128 -19.00 -17.01 -14.68
N VAL A 129 -19.02 -15.68 -14.57
CA VAL A 129 -20.28 -14.92 -14.58
C VAL A 129 -20.95 -14.90 -15.96
N GLU A 130 -20.19 -14.91 -17.05
CA GLU A 130 -20.75 -15.08 -18.41
C GLU A 130 -21.52 -16.42 -18.51
N ARG A 131 -20.96 -17.52 -17.98
CA ARG A 131 -21.65 -18.83 -17.93
C ARG A 131 -22.88 -18.83 -17.01
N LEU A 132 -22.86 -18.08 -15.88
CA LEU A 132 -24.03 -17.91 -15.03
C LEU A 132 -25.15 -17.19 -15.79
N LEU A 133 -24.82 -16.18 -16.61
CA LEU A 133 -25.78 -15.46 -17.45
C LEU A 133 -26.38 -16.35 -18.54
N ASP A 134 -25.61 -17.30 -19.12
CA ASP A 134 -26.16 -18.27 -20.09
C ASP A 134 -27.27 -19.10 -19.44
N GLY A 135 -27.04 -19.58 -18.22
CA GLY A 135 -28.04 -20.33 -17.45
C GLY A 135 -29.24 -19.44 -17.03
N PHE A 136 -28.98 -18.20 -16.67
CA PHE A 136 -30.01 -17.24 -16.30
C PHE A 136 -30.93 -16.90 -17.50
N GLU A 137 -30.38 -16.62 -18.68
CA GLU A 137 -31.14 -16.32 -19.89
C GLU A 137 -32.03 -17.52 -20.30
N ALA A 138 -31.49 -18.74 -20.21
CA ALA A 138 -32.27 -19.95 -20.51
C ALA A 138 -33.45 -20.14 -19.54
N ALA A 139 -33.28 -19.80 -18.25
CA ALA A 139 -34.29 -19.92 -17.22
C ALA A 139 -35.31 -18.75 -17.22
N ASN A 140 -34.95 -17.57 -17.74
CA ASN A 140 -35.73 -16.34 -17.67
C ASN A 140 -35.88 -15.67 -19.06
N PRO A 141 -36.53 -16.30 -20.03
CA PRO A 141 -36.58 -15.83 -21.42
C PRO A 141 -37.31 -14.46 -21.60
N LEU A 142 -38.08 -14.04 -20.62
CA LEU A 142 -38.78 -12.74 -20.64
C LEU A 142 -37.86 -11.59 -20.27
N THR A 143 -36.78 -11.83 -19.53
CA THR A 143 -35.77 -10.82 -19.19
C THR A 143 -34.81 -10.64 -20.36
N GLY A 144 -34.68 -9.42 -20.89
CA GLY A 144 -33.69 -9.07 -21.89
C GLY A 144 -32.33 -8.92 -21.25
N VAL A 145 -31.34 -9.79 -21.58
CA VAL A 145 -29.98 -9.71 -21.04
C VAL A 145 -29.04 -9.06 -22.05
N VAL A 146 -28.31 -8.04 -21.62
CA VAL A 146 -27.24 -7.39 -22.40
C VAL A 146 -25.93 -7.51 -21.63
N ARG A 147 -24.86 -7.94 -22.30
CA ARG A 147 -23.51 -8.07 -21.77
C ARG A 147 -22.61 -7.08 -22.48
N LEU A 148 -22.21 -6.01 -21.81
CA LEU A 148 -21.23 -5.10 -22.38
C LEU A 148 -19.81 -5.61 -22.05
N ARG A 149 -18.98 -5.82 -23.07
CA ARG A 149 -17.59 -6.24 -22.96
C ARG A 149 -16.67 -5.06 -23.31
N PRO A 150 -16.45 -4.12 -22.38
CA PRO A 150 -15.55 -3.00 -22.65
C PRO A 150 -14.09 -3.46 -22.70
N ALA A 151 -13.29 -2.74 -23.49
CA ALA A 151 -11.85 -2.68 -23.41
C ALA A 151 -11.41 -1.99 -22.11
N LEU A 152 -10.12 -1.61 -21.96
CA LEU A 152 -9.68 -0.83 -20.82
C LEU A 152 -10.39 0.53 -20.81
N VAL A 153 -11.09 0.82 -19.74
CA VAL A 153 -11.87 2.07 -19.60
C VAL A 153 -11.00 3.13 -18.97
N PHE A 154 -10.80 4.26 -19.66
CA PHE A 154 -9.95 5.34 -19.23
C PHE A 154 -10.73 6.67 -19.11
N LYS A 155 -10.32 7.48 -18.11
CA LYS A 155 -10.77 8.86 -17.87
C LYS A 155 -9.75 9.53 -16.95
N GLY A 156 -9.62 10.84 -17.01
CA GLY A 156 -8.73 11.61 -16.12
C GLY A 156 -9.04 11.39 -14.62
N ASP A 157 -10.32 11.42 -14.24
CA ASP A 157 -10.77 11.22 -12.85
C ASP A 157 -10.53 9.78 -12.33
N ALA A 158 -10.32 8.80 -13.20
CA ALA A 158 -9.96 7.43 -12.81
C ALA A 158 -8.45 7.25 -12.54
N ALA A 159 -7.67 8.31 -12.64
CA ALA A 159 -6.23 8.30 -12.49
C ALA A 159 -5.77 7.70 -11.15
N THR A 160 -6.44 8.05 -10.06
CA THR A 160 -6.15 7.53 -8.72
C THR A 160 -6.36 6.02 -8.64
N GLU A 161 -7.46 5.49 -9.17
CA GLU A 161 -7.77 4.06 -9.15
C GLU A 161 -6.81 3.25 -10.05
N ILE A 162 -6.57 3.70 -11.28
CA ILE A 162 -5.64 3.03 -12.21
C ILE A 162 -4.22 3.00 -11.65
N ARG A 163 -3.77 4.10 -11.05
CA ARG A 163 -2.47 4.15 -10.37
C ARG A 163 -2.41 3.12 -9.24
N ARG A 164 -3.45 3.05 -8.39
CA ARG A 164 -3.55 2.09 -7.30
C ARG A 164 -3.50 0.64 -7.78
N LEU A 165 -4.21 0.31 -8.85
CA LEU A 165 -4.31 -1.06 -9.37
C LEU A 165 -3.04 -1.54 -10.05
N PHE A 166 -2.32 -0.68 -10.79
CA PHE A 166 -1.24 -1.10 -11.69
C PHE A 166 0.15 -0.58 -11.30
N ILE A 167 0.23 0.57 -10.63
CA ILE A 167 1.50 1.24 -10.32
C ILE A 167 1.81 1.12 -8.82
N GLY A 168 0.78 0.99 -8.00
CA GLY A 168 0.85 1.01 -6.54
C GLY A 168 0.63 2.42 -5.96
N PRO A 169 0.09 2.49 -4.73
CA PRO A 169 -0.32 3.75 -4.10
C PRO A 169 0.86 4.67 -3.73
N PHE A 170 2.07 4.12 -3.70
CA PHE A 170 3.26 4.79 -3.14
C PHE A 170 4.19 5.40 -4.17
N LEU A 171 4.01 5.13 -5.48
CA LEU A 171 4.82 5.81 -6.49
C LEU A 171 4.35 7.27 -6.63
N PRO A 172 5.20 8.27 -6.29
CA PRO A 172 4.83 9.67 -6.40
C PRO A 172 4.48 10.03 -7.85
N SER A 173 3.38 10.76 -8.04
CA SER A 173 2.90 11.16 -9.37
C SER A 173 3.90 12.00 -10.16
N PHE A 174 4.81 12.72 -9.47
CA PHE A 174 5.86 13.48 -10.13
C PHE A 174 6.90 12.59 -10.85
N LEU A 175 7.10 11.34 -10.40
CA LEU A 175 7.98 10.38 -11.09
C LEU A 175 7.40 9.88 -12.42
N LEU A 176 6.09 10.10 -12.64
CA LEU A 176 5.41 9.80 -13.90
C LEU A 176 5.44 10.99 -14.90
N ARG A 177 6.23 12.04 -14.62
CA ARG A 177 6.49 13.09 -15.61
C ARG A 177 7.28 12.50 -16.77
N SER A 178 6.93 12.89 -17.99
CA SER A 178 7.59 12.43 -19.23
C SER A 178 9.11 12.58 -19.18
N SER A 179 9.61 13.66 -18.54
CA SER A 179 11.05 13.90 -18.35
C SER A 179 11.76 12.89 -17.42
N LEU A 180 11.00 12.11 -16.62
CA LEU A 180 11.55 11.13 -15.67
C LEU A 180 11.29 9.68 -16.09
N ILE A 181 10.48 9.43 -17.13
CA ILE A 181 10.31 8.10 -17.74
C ILE A 181 11.15 8.05 -19.02
N PRO A 182 12.42 7.64 -18.92
CA PRO A 182 13.33 7.69 -20.07
C PRO A 182 13.00 6.63 -21.12
N ALA A 183 12.28 5.56 -20.74
CA ALA A 183 12.01 4.45 -21.63
C ALA A 183 10.80 3.60 -21.21
N VAL A 184 10.07 3.11 -22.21
CA VAL A 184 8.93 2.20 -22.08
C VAL A 184 9.35 0.78 -22.49
N PRO A 185 9.06 -0.27 -21.69
CA PRO A 185 9.38 -1.64 -22.06
C PRO A 185 8.57 -2.08 -23.29
N ARG A 186 9.26 -2.46 -24.35
CA ARG A 186 8.64 -3.04 -25.54
C ARG A 186 8.50 -4.55 -25.37
N LEU A 187 7.28 -4.99 -25.03
CA LEU A 187 6.92 -6.39 -24.94
C LEU A 187 6.38 -6.87 -26.29
N ARG A 188 6.98 -7.93 -26.82
CA ARG A 188 6.51 -8.52 -28.09
C ARG A 188 5.09 -9.07 -27.91
N GLY A 189 4.17 -8.62 -28.75
CA GLY A 189 2.77 -9.03 -28.73
C GLY A 189 1.87 -8.28 -27.73
N LEU A 190 2.39 -7.30 -26.99
CA LEU A 190 1.54 -6.44 -26.17
C LEU A 190 0.79 -5.47 -27.10
N ARG A 191 -0.49 -5.75 -27.28
CA ARG A 191 -1.48 -4.88 -27.92
C ARG A 191 -2.78 -4.95 -27.14
N PHE A 192 -3.38 -3.83 -26.88
CA PHE A 192 -4.63 -3.70 -26.12
C PHE A 192 -5.51 -2.61 -26.74
N GLN A 193 -6.76 -2.57 -26.33
CA GLN A 193 -7.67 -1.50 -26.72
C GLN A 193 -8.10 -0.73 -25.48
N ALA A 194 -8.43 0.52 -25.69
CA ALA A 194 -8.99 1.40 -24.68
C ALA A 194 -10.30 2.02 -25.19
N VAL A 195 -11.07 2.55 -24.26
CA VAL A 195 -12.30 3.29 -24.55
C VAL A 195 -12.49 4.36 -23.47
N HIS A 196 -12.98 5.53 -23.84
CA HIS A 196 -13.23 6.59 -22.88
C HIS A 196 -14.47 6.28 -22.02
N SER A 197 -14.44 6.59 -20.72
CA SER A 197 -15.52 6.24 -19.79
C SER A 197 -16.85 6.90 -20.14
N ALA A 198 -16.85 8.08 -20.77
CA ALA A 198 -18.06 8.74 -21.26
C ALA A 198 -18.72 7.94 -22.38
N ASP A 199 -17.94 7.36 -23.29
CA ASP A 199 -18.45 6.52 -24.39
C ASP A 199 -19.01 5.18 -23.87
N VAL A 200 -18.35 4.59 -22.85
CA VAL A 200 -18.89 3.42 -22.14
C VAL A 200 -20.22 3.77 -21.46
N GLY A 201 -20.32 4.96 -20.85
CA GLY A 201 -21.57 5.47 -20.27
C GLY A 201 -22.71 5.54 -21.28
N GLN A 202 -22.43 5.96 -22.50
CA GLN A 202 -23.40 5.96 -23.62
C GLN A 202 -23.78 4.54 -24.06
N ALA A 203 -22.85 3.58 -24.05
CA ALA A 203 -23.16 2.19 -24.35
C ALA A 203 -24.15 1.60 -23.29
N TYR A 204 -23.95 1.89 -22.00
CA TYR A 204 -24.88 1.47 -20.95
C TYR A 204 -26.26 2.11 -21.10
N LEU A 205 -26.33 3.40 -21.38
CA LEU A 205 -27.59 4.10 -21.62
C LEU A 205 -28.37 3.43 -22.77
N ARG A 206 -27.73 3.22 -23.91
CA ARG A 206 -28.34 2.60 -25.09
C ARG A 206 -28.75 1.16 -24.84
N ALA A 207 -27.95 0.39 -24.10
CA ALA A 207 -28.25 -0.98 -23.71
C ALA A 207 -29.45 -1.06 -22.75
N ALA A 208 -29.60 -0.09 -21.84
CA ALA A 208 -30.70 -0.05 -20.91
C ALA A 208 -32.06 0.34 -21.58
N LEU A 209 -32.02 1.30 -22.50
CA LEU A 209 -33.20 1.84 -23.16
C LEU A 209 -33.60 1.09 -24.46
N GLY A 210 -32.62 0.52 -25.18
CA GLY A 210 -32.83 -0.14 -26.46
C GLY A 210 -33.46 -1.53 -26.34
N ASP A 211 -34.15 -2.00 -27.35
CA ASP A 211 -34.65 -3.38 -27.45
C ASP A 211 -33.61 -4.31 -28.05
N VAL A 212 -32.50 -4.52 -27.31
CA VAL A 212 -31.38 -5.35 -27.72
C VAL A 212 -31.06 -6.42 -26.68
N ARG A 213 -30.45 -7.52 -27.14
CA ARG A 213 -30.02 -8.66 -26.30
C ARG A 213 -28.64 -9.18 -26.72
N GLY A 214 -27.99 -9.91 -25.83
CA GLY A 214 -26.73 -10.59 -26.07
C GLY A 214 -25.49 -9.75 -25.75
N ALA A 215 -24.33 -10.12 -26.31
CA ALA A 215 -23.05 -9.48 -26.01
C ALA A 215 -22.71 -8.38 -27.02
N PHE A 216 -22.05 -7.32 -26.52
CA PHE A 216 -21.57 -6.21 -27.33
C PHE A 216 -20.14 -5.82 -26.90
N ASN A 217 -19.21 -5.81 -27.82
CA ASN A 217 -17.87 -5.30 -27.63
C ASN A 217 -17.88 -3.76 -27.64
N VAL A 218 -17.19 -3.15 -26.69
CA VAL A 218 -17.12 -1.69 -26.54
C VAL A 218 -15.66 -1.26 -26.48
N ALA A 219 -15.08 -0.90 -27.62
CA ALA A 219 -13.67 -0.53 -27.75
C ALA A 219 -13.48 0.58 -28.79
N ALA A 220 -12.57 1.50 -28.54
CA ALA A 220 -12.17 2.53 -29.51
C ALA A 220 -10.90 2.12 -30.28
N ASP A 221 -10.69 2.75 -31.41
CA ASP A 221 -9.52 2.62 -32.26
C ASP A 221 -8.56 3.80 -32.07
N PRO A 222 -7.28 3.68 -32.47
CA PRO A 222 -6.59 2.43 -32.86
C PRO A 222 -6.25 1.54 -31.63
N PRO A 223 -5.97 0.23 -31.83
CA PRO A 223 -5.36 -0.60 -30.79
C PRO A 223 -4.01 -0.01 -30.38
N LEU A 224 -3.77 0.04 -29.06
CA LEU A 224 -2.58 0.61 -28.45
C LEU A 224 -1.50 -0.46 -28.21
N GLY A 225 -0.25 -0.06 -28.30
CA GLY A 225 0.93 -0.86 -28.00
C GLY A 225 2.04 -0.02 -27.38
N PRO A 226 3.24 -0.60 -27.16
CA PRO A 226 4.37 0.14 -26.60
C PRO A 226 4.78 1.39 -27.39
N ASP A 227 4.57 1.39 -28.71
CA ASP A 227 4.96 2.51 -29.57
C ASP A 227 4.03 3.72 -29.37
N GLU A 228 2.70 3.51 -29.33
CA GLU A 228 1.72 4.54 -29.03
C GLU A 228 1.91 5.10 -27.61
N VAL A 229 2.13 4.22 -26.63
CA VAL A 229 2.41 4.63 -25.24
C VAL A 229 3.69 5.46 -25.17
N SER A 230 4.75 5.07 -25.89
CA SER A 230 6.02 5.80 -25.89
C SER A 230 5.91 7.18 -26.54
N GLN A 231 5.09 7.31 -27.58
CA GLN A 231 4.80 8.61 -28.22
C GLN A 231 4.08 9.57 -27.25
N ILE A 232 3.05 9.09 -26.54
CA ILE A 232 2.30 9.90 -25.58
C ILE A 232 3.19 10.34 -24.40
N LEU A 233 4.14 9.49 -23.99
CA LEU A 233 5.04 9.76 -22.87
C LEU A 233 6.32 10.51 -23.29
N ASP A 234 6.55 10.71 -24.57
CA ASP A 234 7.82 11.22 -25.12
C ASP A 234 9.04 10.43 -24.62
N ALA A 235 8.91 9.09 -24.64
CA ALA A 235 9.89 8.15 -24.07
C ALA A 235 10.44 7.21 -25.15
N ARG A 236 11.66 6.69 -24.93
CA ARG A 236 12.24 5.67 -25.82
C ARG A 236 11.67 4.30 -25.49
N THR A 237 11.65 3.39 -26.47
CA THR A 237 11.31 2.00 -26.21
C THR A 237 12.56 1.13 -26.09
N PHE A 238 12.55 0.12 -25.22
CA PHE A 238 13.60 -0.89 -25.12
C PHE A 238 12.99 -2.30 -25.06
N PRO A 239 13.57 -3.28 -25.77
CA PRO A 239 13.01 -4.63 -25.82
C PRO A 239 13.15 -5.36 -24.47
N VAL A 240 12.06 -5.94 -23.98
CA VAL A 240 12.04 -6.76 -22.78
C VAL A 240 11.40 -8.11 -23.11
N PRO A 241 12.04 -9.25 -22.78
CA PRO A 241 11.39 -10.56 -22.89
C PRO A 241 10.20 -10.66 -21.94
N ALA A 242 9.02 -10.99 -22.46
CA ALA A 242 7.80 -11.10 -21.65
C ALA A 242 7.94 -12.11 -20.49
N GLY A 243 8.65 -13.22 -20.70
CA GLY A 243 8.91 -14.21 -19.66
C GLY A 243 9.78 -13.68 -18.50
N LEU A 244 10.73 -12.78 -18.76
CA LEU A 244 11.52 -12.14 -17.72
C LEU A 244 10.65 -11.19 -16.89
N LEU A 245 9.88 -10.32 -17.57
CA LEU A 245 8.99 -9.37 -16.87
C LEU A 245 7.94 -10.11 -16.03
N ARG A 246 7.39 -11.21 -16.58
CA ARG A 246 6.44 -12.06 -15.84
C ARG A 246 7.04 -12.69 -14.59
N ARG A 247 8.29 -13.19 -14.66
CA ARG A 247 9.00 -13.74 -13.48
C ARG A 247 9.28 -12.66 -12.43
N LEU A 248 9.68 -11.48 -12.86
CA LEU A 248 9.88 -10.33 -11.95
C LEU A 248 8.55 -9.90 -11.32
N ALA A 249 7.47 -9.85 -12.08
CA ALA A 249 6.13 -9.56 -11.57
C ALA A 249 5.64 -10.65 -10.59
N ASP A 250 5.89 -11.93 -10.86
CA ASP A 250 5.54 -13.03 -9.94
C ASP A 250 6.35 -12.94 -8.64
N LEU A 251 7.65 -12.71 -8.74
CA LEU A 251 8.52 -12.56 -7.57
C LEU A 251 8.12 -11.36 -6.72
N SER A 252 7.93 -10.19 -7.33
CA SER A 252 7.54 -8.98 -6.61
C SER A 252 6.13 -9.07 -6.01
N TRP A 253 5.21 -9.78 -6.66
CA TRP A 253 3.90 -10.10 -6.10
C TRP A 253 3.99 -11.01 -4.88
N ARG A 254 4.75 -12.11 -4.97
CA ARG A 254 4.98 -13.03 -3.83
C ARG A 254 5.68 -12.35 -2.65
N LEU A 255 6.52 -11.37 -2.93
CA LEU A 255 7.23 -10.56 -1.93
C LEU A 255 6.40 -9.35 -1.46
N HIS A 256 5.13 -9.22 -1.88
CA HIS A 256 4.24 -8.08 -1.56
C HIS A 256 4.81 -6.70 -1.91
N LEU A 257 5.76 -6.64 -2.85
CA LEU A 257 6.39 -5.39 -3.30
C LEU A 257 5.54 -4.62 -4.32
N GLN A 258 4.54 -5.27 -4.91
CA GLN A 258 3.59 -4.65 -5.83
C GLN A 258 2.17 -5.18 -5.59
N PRO A 259 1.14 -4.36 -5.84
CA PRO A 259 -0.25 -4.74 -5.57
C PRO A 259 -0.84 -5.71 -6.58
N SER A 260 -0.32 -5.78 -7.81
CA SER A 260 -0.95 -6.51 -8.92
C SER A 260 -0.33 -7.87 -9.16
N PRO A 261 -1.14 -8.96 -9.21
CA PRO A 261 -0.65 -10.30 -9.54
C PRO A 261 -0.19 -10.39 -11.00
N PRO A 262 0.73 -11.32 -11.34
CA PRO A 262 1.25 -11.50 -12.70
C PRO A 262 0.18 -11.88 -13.73
N GLY A 263 -0.98 -12.38 -13.29
CA GLY A 263 -2.12 -12.70 -14.14
C GLY A 263 -2.68 -11.51 -14.95
N TRP A 264 -2.46 -10.27 -14.50
CA TRP A 264 -2.82 -9.09 -15.28
C TRP A 264 -1.96 -8.95 -16.54
N LEU A 265 -0.65 -9.21 -16.43
CA LEU A 265 0.25 -9.24 -17.58
C LEU A 265 -0.11 -10.37 -18.55
N ASP A 266 -0.40 -11.57 -18.01
CA ASP A 266 -0.83 -12.71 -18.80
C ASP A 266 -2.12 -12.38 -19.57
N MET A 267 -3.09 -11.74 -18.94
CA MET A 267 -4.34 -11.30 -19.57
C MET A 267 -4.05 -10.25 -20.66
N ALA A 268 -3.27 -9.20 -20.38
CA ALA A 268 -2.94 -8.17 -21.36
C ALA A 268 -2.27 -8.72 -22.63
N LEU A 269 -1.44 -9.75 -22.49
CA LEU A 269 -0.76 -10.41 -23.61
C LEU A 269 -1.64 -11.40 -24.39
N GLN A 270 -2.73 -11.91 -23.79
CA GLN A 270 -3.46 -13.05 -24.34
C GLN A 270 -4.89 -12.73 -24.81
N VAL A 271 -5.60 -11.78 -24.18
CA VAL A 271 -6.95 -11.42 -24.64
C VAL A 271 -6.94 -10.86 -26.07
N PRO A 272 -7.97 -11.15 -26.90
CA PRO A 272 -8.02 -10.69 -28.29
C PRO A 272 -8.20 -9.16 -28.40
N LEU A 273 -8.00 -8.66 -29.62
CA LEU A 273 -8.53 -7.37 -30.03
C LEU A 273 -9.99 -7.55 -30.46
N MET A 274 -10.87 -6.64 -30.06
CA MET A 274 -12.32 -6.73 -30.27
C MET A 274 -12.79 -5.85 -31.42
N SER A 275 -13.78 -6.33 -32.17
CA SER A 275 -14.57 -5.52 -33.12
C SER A 275 -15.81 -4.98 -32.43
N SER A 276 -16.01 -3.67 -32.46
CA SER A 276 -17.21 -3.02 -31.93
C SER A 276 -18.29 -2.80 -33.03
N ARG A 277 -18.17 -3.51 -34.15
CA ARG A 277 -19.08 -3.37 -35.28
C ARG A 277 -20.55 -3.62 -34.87
N ARG A 278 -20.82 -4.67 -34.13
CA ARG A 278 -22.15 -5.01 -33.63
C ARG A 278 -22.75 -3.91 -32.75
N ALA A 279 -21.93 -3.29 -31.89
CA ALA A 279 -22.35 -2.15 -31.08
C ALA A 279 -22.74 -0.94 -31.95
N GLY A 280 -22.03 -0.70 -33.07
CA GLY A 280 -22.43 0.32 -34.03
C GLY A 280 -23.76 0.01 -34.73
N GLU A 281 -23.91 -1.22 -35.23
CA GLU A 281 -25.06 -1.64 -36.03
C GLU A 281 -26.34 -1.78 -35.19
N GLU A 282 -26.29 -2.38 -33.99
CA GLU A 282 -27.46 -2.73 -33.20
C GLU A 282 -27.74 -1.74 -32.05
N LEU A 283 -26.71 -1.18 -31.38
CA LEU A 283 -26.88 -0.17 -30.35
C LEU A 283 -26.81 1.26 -30.90
N GLY A 284 -26.39 1.46 -32.16
CA GLY A 284 -26.08 2.77 -32.71
C GLY A 284 -24.96 3.47 -31.95
N TRP A 285 -24.04 2.68 -31.32
CA TRP A 285 -22.95 3.20 -30.50
C TRP A 285 -21.68 3.41 -31.31
N GLU A 286 -21.15 4.60 -31.22
CA GLU A 286 -19.84 4.96 -31.78
C GLU A 286 -19.01 5.71 -30.72
N PRO A 287 -17.70 5.42 -30.59
CA PRO A 287 -16.85 6.15 -29.67
C PRO A 287 -16.60 7.57 -30.18
N ARG A 288 -16.74 8.55 -29.30
CA ARG A 288 -16.42 9.96 -29.59
C ARG A 288 -14.94 10.28 -29.39
N PHE A 289 -14.29 9.50 -28.54
CA PHE A 289 -12.87 9.61 -28.23
C PHE A 289 -12.10 8.42 -28.81
N SER A 290 -10.94 8.67 -29.40
CA SER A 290 -10.01 7.62 -29.80
C SER A 290 -9.38 6.95 -28.57
N ALA A 291 -8.81 5.76 -28.75
CA ALA A 291 -8.09 5.08 -27.69
C ALA A 291 -6.84 5.88 -27.24
N VAL A 292 -6.21 6.64 -28.15
CA VAL A 292 -5.07 7.52 -27.86
C VAL A 292 -5.48 8.69 -26.97
N GLU A 293 -6.59 9.35 -27.27
CA GLU A 293 -7.11 10.46 -26.46
C GLU A 293 -7.51 10.00 -25.05
N ALA A 294 -8.19 8.85 -24.94
CA ALA A 294 -8.55 8.28 -23.67
C ALA A 294 -7.33 7.95 -22.78
N LEU A 295 -6.26 7.39 -23.37
CA LEU A 295 -5.02 7.13 -22.67
C LEU A 295 -4.27 8.42 -22.31
N ALA A 296 -4.21 9.40 -23.20
CA ALA A 296 -3.56 10.68 -22.95
C ALA A 296 -4.24 11.44 -21.80
N GLU A 297 -5.58 11.45 -21.75
CA GLU A 297 -6.35 12.05 -20.65
C GLU A 297 -6.06 11.36 -19.31
N LEU A 298 -6.04 10.02 -19.28
CA LEU A 298 -5.68 9.27 -18.09
C LEU A 298 -4.28 9.64 -17.57
N LEU A 299 -3.27 9.67 -18.46
CA LEU A 299 -1.89 9.99 -18.09
C LEU A 299 -1.76 11.42 -17.57
N GLU A 300 -2.49 12.35 -18.16
CA GLU A 300 -2.55 13.73 -17.67
C GLU A 300 -3.26 13.82 -16.31
N GLY A 301 -4.35 13.05 -16.11
CA GLY A 301 -5.00 12.90 -14.81
C GLY A 301 -4.06 12.37 -13.73
N ILE A 302 -3.24 11.36 -14.05
CA ILE A 302 -2.23 10.82 -13.12
C ILE A 302 -1.18 11.89 -12.78
N ARG A 303 -0.72 12.68 -13.77
CA ARG A 303 0.24 13.77 -13.54
C ARG A 303 -0.31 14.85 -12.62
N ARG A 304 -1.58 15.19 -12.77
CA ARG A 304 -2.27 16.21 -11.96
C ARG A 304 -2.77 15.67 -10.63
N GLY A 305 -2.74 14.35 -10.41
CA GLY A 305 -3.32 13.71 -9.23
C GLY A 305 -4.84 13.79 -9.18
N GLN A 306 -5.49 13.83 -10.35
CA GLN A 306 -6.95 13.94 -10.44
C GLN A 306 -7.65 12.74 -9.84
N GLY A 307 -8.80 13.00 -9.21
CA GLY A 307 -9.70 12.02 -8.64
C GLY A 307 -11.15 12.40 -8.87
N GLY A 308 -12.08 11.59 -8.38
CA GLY A 308 -13.52 11.77 -8.51
C GLY A 308 -14.24 11.81 -7.15
N PRO A 309 -15.55 12.06 -7.16
CA PRO A 309 -16.33 12.30 -5.94
C PRO A 309 -16.71 11.02 -5.17
N THR A 310 -16.18 9.87 -5.55
CA THR A 310 -16.48 8.59 -4.87
C THR A 310 -15.22 8.01 -4.25
N PRO A 311 -15.28 7.29 -3.11
CA PRO A 311 -14.10 6.83 -2.38
C PRO A 311 -13.00 6.16 -3.21
N PRO A 312 -13.28 5.31 -4.22
CA PRO A 312 -12.24 4.74 -5.08
C PRO A 312 -11.54 5.77 -5.98
N LEU A 313 -12.16 6.92 -6.23
CA LEU A 313 -11.70 7.95 -7.17
C LEU A 313 -11.30 9.26 -6.50
N GLU A 314 -11.36 9.37 -5.17
CA GLU A 314 -10.99 10.61 -4.46
C GLU A 314 -9.57 11.06 -4.78
N GLU A 315 -9.37 12.39 -4.84
CA GLU A 315 -8.09 12.99 -5.18
C GLU A 315 -6.96 12.47 -4.29
N ALA A 316 -5.79 12.28 -4.92
CA ALA A 316 -4.63 11.65 -4.32
C ALA A 316 -3.89 12.52 -3.28
N GLY A 317 -4.62 13.15 -2.37
CA GLY A 317 -4.06 13.66 -1.11
C GLY A 317 -3.55 12.51 -0.24
N MET A 318 -2.65 12.81 0.73
CA MET A 318 -2.12 11.77 1.63
C MET A 318 -3.26 11.05 2.37
N LYS A 319 -4.28 11.78 2.81
CA LYS A 319 -5.48 11.26 3.49
C LYS A 319 -6.29 10.33 2.56
N GLY A 320 -6.54 10.73 1.32
CA GLY A 320 -7.23 9.90 0.33
C GLY A 320 -6.45 8.64 -0.04
N ARG A 321 -5.10 8.69 -0.11
CA ARG A 321 -4.24 7.50 -0.35
C ARG A 321 -4.34 6.47 0.77
N ILE A 322 -4.48 6.93 2.00
CA ILE A 322 -4.62 6.06 3.18
C ILE A 322 -6.01 5.45 3.21
N ASP A 323 -7.04 6.22 2.94
CA ASP A 323 -8.42 5.71 2.85
C ASP A 323 -8.57 4.73 1.68
N GLU A 324 -7.86 4.93 0.55
CA GLU A 324 -7.77 3.96 -0.55
C GLU A 324 -7.19 2.61 -0.10
N VAL A 325 -6.11 2.63 0.66
CA VAL A 325 -5.48 1.42 1.21
C VAL A 325 -6.43 0.76 2.21
N ARG A 326 -7.06 1.54 3.09
CA ARG A 326 -8.06 1.05 4.05
C ARG A 326 -9.28 0.44 3.37
N THR A 327 -9.82 1.06 2.32
CA THR A 327 -10.96 0.53 1.56
C THR A 327 -10.59 -0.66 0.67
N GLY A 328 -9.35 -0.74 0.17
CA GLY A 328 -8.85 -1.88 -0.62
C GLY A 328 -8.60 -3.13 0.20
N VAL A 329 -8.16 -2.98 1.44
CA VAL A 329 -7.82 -4.10 2.36
C VAL A 329 -8.98 -4.43 3.30
N GLY A 330 -9.90 -3.50 3.55
CA GLY A 330 -10.81 -3.58 4.68
C GLY A 330 -12.25 -3.30 4.39
N ASN A 331 -12.93 -4.09 3.53
CA ASN A 331 -14.38 -4.14 3.62
C ASN A 331 -14.87 -5.50 4.11
N ARG A 332 -14.29 -5.95 5.20
CA ARG A 332 -14.99 -6.79 6.14
C ARG A 332 -15.62 -5.85 7.14
N GLN A 333 -16.92 -5.98 7.41
CA GLN A 333 -17.54 -5.60 8.65
C GLN A 333 -16.83 -6.41 9.74
N TRP A 334 -15.69 -5.89 10.21
CA TRP A 334 -14.96 -6.48 11.31
C TRP A 334 -15.67 -6.08 12.60
N ARG A 335 -16.68 -6.84 12.97
CA ARG A 335 -16.70 -7.30 14.36
C ARG A 335 -15.55 -8.29 14.44
N ARG A 336 -14.35 -7.75 14.58
CA ARG A 336 -13.19 -8.59 14.90
C ARG A 336 -13.40 -9.08 16.29
N ASP A 337 -13.45 -10.39 16.40
CA ASP A 337 -13.22 -11.05 17.64
C ASP A 337 -11.88 -10.51 18.19
N ARG A 338 -11.83 -10.17 19.47
CA ARG A 338 -10.63 -9.64 20.14
C ARG A 338 -9.44 -10.58 19.95
N ASP A 339 -9.73 -11.87 19.85
CA ASP A 339 -8.74 -12.92 19.61
C ASP A 339 -8.10 -12.82 18.21
N GLU A 340 -8.86 -12.46 17.17
CA GLU A 340 -8.30 -12.29 15.80
C GLU A 340 -7.31 -11.11 15.74
N GLN A 341 -7.55 -10.07 16.51
CA GLN A 341 -6.68 -8.91 16.61
C GLN A 341 -5.38 -9.25 17.35
N LEU A 342 -5.51 -9.96 18.46
CA LEU A 342 -4.37 -10.44 19.25
C LEU A 342 -3.48 -11.36 18.42
N VAL A 343 -4.05 -12.34 17.73
CA VAL A 343 -3.33 -13.27 16.84
C VAL A 343 -2.60 -12.52 15.71
N LYS A 344 -3.23 -11.51 15.15
CA LYS A 344 -2.59 -10.69 14.10
C LYS A 344 -1.38 -9.94 14.65
N TYR A 345 -1.50 -9.35 15.84
CA TYR A 345 -0.41 -8.61 16.46
C TYR A 345 0.71 -9.54 16.93
N LEU A 346 0.38 -10.71 17.49
CA LEU A 346 1.34 -11.78 17.77
C LEU A 346 2.14 -12.19 16.52
N THR A 347 1.47 -12.28 15.36
CA THR A 347 2.13 -12.58 14.09
C THR A 347 3.10 -11.46 13.67
N ASP A 348 2.77 -10.20 13.95
CA ASP A 348 3.65 -9.07 13.67
C ASP A 348 4.88 -9.08 14.60
N VAL A 349 4.68 -9.32 15.89
CA VAL A 349 5.76 -9.44 16.88
C VAL A 349 6.68 -10.62 16.54
N HIS A 350 6.13 -11.79 16.17
CA HIS A 350 6.95 -12.92 15.70
C HIS A 350 7.84 -12.53 14.51
N SER A 351 7.33 -11.73 13.58
CA SER A 351 8.12 -11.26 12.44
C SER A 351 9.24 -10.29 12.85
N ILE A 352 9.03 -9.49 13.91
CA ILE A 352 10.05 -8.62 14.49
C ILE A 352 11.17 -9.48 15.09
N GLU A 353 10.86 -10.52 15.88
CA GLU A 353 11.83 -11.47 16.42
C GLU A 353 12.69 -12.16 15.34
N GLU A 354 12.06 -12.60 14.25
CA GLU A 354 12.78 -13.20 13.13
C GLU A 354 13.74 -12.22 12.42
N GLN A 355 13.41 -10.93 12.43
CA GLN A 355 14.31 -9.88 11.96
C GLN A 355 15.48 -9.69 12.91
N ALA A 356 15.21 -9.61 14.23
CA ALA A 356 16.23 -9.52 15.28
C ALA A 356 17.21 -10.69 15.19
N LEU A 357 16.74 -11.93 15.11
CA LEU A 357 17.56 -13.11 14.91
C LEU A 357 18.49 -13.02 13.70
N THR A 358 17.99 -12.47 12.58
CA THR A 358 18.79 -12.29 11.36
C THR A 358 19.91 -11.27 11.58
N GLN A 359 19.65 -10.20 12.32
CA GLN A 359 20.64 -9.18 12.67
C GLN A 359 21.66 -9.72 13.68
N MET A 360 21.20 -10.31 14.77
CA MET A 360 22.03 -10.79 15.88
C MET A 360 22.99 -11.90 15.47
N ARG A 361 22.64 -12.76 14.51
CA ARG A 361 23.57 -13.79 13.98
C ARG A 361 24.83 -13.20 13.31
N SER A 362 24.74 -11.99 12.78
CA SER A 362 25.84 -11.33 12.08
C SER A 362 26.48 -10.20 12.88
N ALA A 363 25.77 -9.60 13.83
CA ALA A 363 26.21 -8.45 14.60
C ALA A 363 27.52 -8.68 15.39
N PRO A 364 27.74 -9.82 16.07
CA PRO A 364 29.00 -10.07 16.80
C PRO A 364 30.23 -10.00 15.91
N GLN A 365 30.15 -10.43 14.65
CA GLN A 365 31.28 -10.46 13.71
C GLN A 365 31.65 -9.09 13.17
N ILE A 366 30.74 -8.11 13.24
CA ILE A 366 30.95 -6.76 12.69
C ILE A 366 30.94 -5.68 13.78
N ALA A 367 30.80 -6.06 15.04
CA ALA A 367 30.73 -5.13 16.16
C ALA A 367 31.97 -4.23 16.29
N GLY A 368 33.16 -4.73 15.94
CA GLY A 368 34.40 -3.96 15.96
C GLY A 368 34.92 -3.60 17.37
N GLU A 369 34.20 -4.03 18.41
CA GLU A 369 34.52 -3.84 19.83
C GLU A 369 34.10 -5.11 20.59
N GLU A 370 34.98 -5.59 21.50
CA GLU A 370 34.86 -6.89 22.14
C GLU A 370 33.62 -7.00 23.05
N ARG A 371 33.39 -6.00 23.89
CA ARG A 371 32.26 -5.97 24.81
C ARG A 371 30.93 -5.94 24.05
N LEU A 372 30.85 -5.16 22.96
CA LEU A 372 29.66 -5.11 22.10
C LEU A 372 29.39 -6.46 21.42
N SER A 373 30.47 -7.12 20.96
CA SER A 373 30.38 -8.47 20.37
C SER A 373 29.82 -9.49 21.36
N GLU A 374 30.26 -9.46 22.62
CA GLU A 374 29.76 -10.32 23.70
C GLU A 374 28.30 -10.05 24.00
N ILE A 375 27.89 -8.78 24.08
CA ILE A 375 26.50 -8.38 24.30
C ILE A 375 25.59 -8.94 23.19
N PHE A 376 25.97 -8.78 21.93
CA PHE A 376 25.20 -9.32 20.80
C PHE A 376 25.15 -10.85 20.79
N ALA A 377 26.24 -11.53 21.15
CA ALA A 377 26.28 -12.98 21.24
C ALA A 377 25.35 -13.51 22.37
N GLN A 378 25.32 -12.83 23.51
CA GLN A 378 24.41 -13.15 24.61
C GLN A 378 22.96 -12.90 24.21
N HIS A 379 22.67 -11.75 23.61
CA HIS A 379 21.32 -11.37 23.21
C HIS A 379 20.77 -12.28 22.11
N LEU A 380 21.57 -12.83 21.23
CA LEU A 380 21.12 -13.84 20.26
C LEU A 380 20.42 -15.02 20.94
N ALA A 381 20.94 -15.52 22.06
CA ALA A 381 20.33 -16.62 22.79
C ALA A 381 19.02 -16.19 23.50
N GLU A 382 18.96 -14.94 23.97
CA GLU A 382 17.75 -14.33 24.55
C GLU A 382 16.64 -14.24 23.47
N THR A 383 16.94 -13.69 22.29
CA THR A 383 16.03 -13.55 21.14
C THR A 383 15.53 -14.92 20.63
N GLU A 384 16.39 -15.96 20.60
CA GLU A 384 15.95 -17.33 20.26
C GLU A 384 14.95 -17.91 21.29
N ALA A 385 15.03 -17.51 22.54
CA ALA A 385 14.09 -17.91 23.57
C ALA A 385 12.78 -17.11 23.48
N GLN A 386 12.84 -15.85 23.17
CA GLN A 386 11.70 -14.95 22.98
C GLN A 386 10.85 -15.38 21.77
N GLU A 387 11.47 -15.64 20.63
CA GLU A 387 10.80 -16.14 19.44
C GLU A 387 10.03 -17.44 19.72
N ARG A 388 10.63 -18.38 20.47
CA ARG A 388 9.92 -19.61 20.86
C ARG A 388 8.69 -19.31 21.72
N ARG A 389 8.78 -18.39 22.69
CA ARG A 389 7.64 -17.98 23.53
C ARG A 389 6.52 -17.35 22.70
N VAL A 390 6.85 -16.48 21.74
CA VAL A 390 5.86 -15.87 20.85
C VAL A 390 5.20 -16.91 19.95
N ARG A 391 5.97 -17.88 19.45
CA ARG A 391 5.44 -19.00 18.64
C ARG A 391 4.50 -19.88 19.46
N GLU A 392 4.85 -20.22 20.69
CA GLU A 392 3.99 -20.98 21.61
C GLU A 392 2.65 -20.25 21.84
N ARG A 393 2.67 -18.92 21.97
CA ARG A 393 1.43 -18.14 22.08
C ARG A 393 0.60 -18.15 20.79
N LEU A 394 1.22 -18.08 19.61
CA LEU A 394 0.52 -18.25 18.33
C LEU A 394 -0.14 -19.64 18.23
N GLU A 395 0.58 -20.70 18.61
CA GLU A 395 0.06 -22.07 18.58
C GLU A 395 -1.11 -22.26 19.58
N ALA A 396 -1.09 -21.59 20.74
CA ALA A 396 -2.18 -21.62 21.70
C ALA A 396 -3.48 -20.99 21.16
N HIS A 397 -3.38 -20.12 20.15
CA HIS A 397 -4.49 -19.54 19.42
C HIS A 397 -4.81 -20.25 18.08
N ASP A 398 -4.35 -21.50 17.89
CA ASP A 398 -4.50 -22.25 16.63
C ASP A 398 -3.94 -21.49 15.40
N ALA A 399 -2.96 -20.61 15.60
CA ALA A 399 -2.33 -19.80 14.57
C ALA A 399 -0.89 -20.25 14.30
N ALA A 400 -0.38 -19.89 13.12
CA ALA A 400 0.99 -20.20 12.70
C ALA A 400 1.73 -18.94 12.24
N PRO A 401 3.07 -18.89 12.43
CA PRO A 401 3.92 -17.81 11.93
C PRO A 401 3.72 -17.53 10.43
N SER A 402 3.82 -16.27 10.05
CA SER A 402 3.66 -15.85 8.66
C SER A 402 4.98 -15.93 7.90
N LYS A 403 5.22 -17.01 7.14
CA LYS A 403 6.43 -17.18 6.32
C LYS A 403 6.73 -16.02 5.37
N VAL A 404 5.71 -15.29 4.97
CA VAL A 404 5.84 -14.14 4.06
C VAL A 404 6.36 -12.91 4.80
N LYS A 405 5.81 -12.61 6.00
CA LYS A 405 6.28 -11.51 6.84
C LYS A 405 7.72 -11.75 7.29
N ASP A 406 8.03 -12.97 7.70
CA ASP A 406 9.37 -13.38 8.14
C ASP A 406 10.41 -13.21 7.01
N LEU A 407 10.08 -13.62 5.77
CA LEU A 407 10.98 -13.47 4.62
C LEU A 407 11.22 -11.99 4.27
N THR A 408 10.19 -11.16 4.32
CA THR A 408 10.31 -9.71 4.03
C THR A 408 11.18 -9.02 5.09
N GLY A 409 10.96 -9.36 6.35
CA GLY A 409 11.74 -8.85 7.47
C GLY A 409 13.22 -9.23 7.39
N ARG A 410 13.53 -10.50 7.09
CA ARG A 410 14.92 -10.96 6.89
C ARG A 410 15.64 -10.22 5.76
N GLY A 411 14.92 -9.89 4.67
CA GLY A 411 15.48 -9.10 3.56
C GLY A 411 15.87 -7.68 3.99
N GLY A 412 15.04 -7.01 4.77
CA GLY A 412 15.30 -5.69 5.34
C GLY A 412 16.50 -5.70 6.31
N ALA A 413 16.54 -6.68 7.22
CA ALA A 413 17.64 -6.87 8.16
C ALA A 413 18.99 -7.09 7.47
N LEU A 414 19.03 -7.90 6.39
CA LEU A 414 20.24 -8.12 5.61
C LEU A 414 20.71 -6.84 4.91
N GLY A 415 19.80 -6.04 4.39
CA GLY A 415 20.12 -4.74 3.77
C GLY A 415 20.76 -3.77 4.75
N MET A 416 20.25 -3.71 5.98
CA MET A 416 20.80 -2.87 7.05
C MET A 416 22.20 -3.31 7.49
N LEU A 417 22.44 -4.61 7.58
CA LEU A 417 23.78 -5.16 7.89
C LEU A 417 24.81 -4.86 6.80
N LEU A 418 24.42 -4.95 5.53
CA LEU A 418 25.31 -4.60 4.42
C LEU A 418 25.63 -3.10 4.41
N PHE A 419 24.66 -2.26 4.72
CA PHE A 419 24.87 -0.82 4.89
C PHE A 419 25.83 -0.52 6.04
N ALA A 420 25.61 -1.10 7.23
CA ALA A 420 26.49 -0.92 8.38
C ALA A 420 27.93 -1.31 8.07
N ARG A 421 28.15 -2.45 7.40
CA ARG A 421 29.50 -2.91 6.98
C ARG A 421 30.22 -1.96 6.02
N SER A 422 29.49 -1.17 5.25
CA SER A 422 30.07 -0.23 4.28
C SER A 422 30.52 1.09 4.92
N GLN A 423 30.27 1.30 6.23
CA GLN A 423 30.59 2.54 6.92
C GLN A 423 31.93 2.42 7.68
N PRO A 424 32.79 3.46 7.67
CA PRO A 424 34.06 3.44 8.37
C PRO A 424 33.92 3.45 9.89
N ASP A 425 32.80 3.91 10.43
CA ASP A 425 32.47 4.03 11.86
C ASP A 425 31.41 3.00 12.29
N THR A 426 31.57 1.77 11.82
CA THR A 426 30.65 0.64 12.04
C THR A 426 30.24 0.41 13.51
N PRO A 427 31.15 0.42 14.52
CA PRO A 427 30.75 0.17 15.92
C PRO A 427 29.68 1.14 16.41
N GLY A 428 29.88 2.45 16.24
CA GLY A 428 28.91 3.47 16.67
C GLY A 428 27.58 3.35 15.96
N LYS A 429 27.59 3.24 14.62
CA LYS A 429 26.37 3.13 13.82
C LYS A 429 25.59 1.84 14.08
N LEU A 430 26.29 0.72 14.24
CA LEU A 430 25.66 -0.55 14.59
C LEU A 430 24.96 -0.46 15.95
N THR A 431 25.62 0.14 16.95
CA THR A 431 25.04 0.33 18.28
C THR A 431 23.83 1.25 18.24
N ALA A 432 23.87 2.35 17.49
CA ALA A 432 22.71 3.26 17.35
C ALA A 432 21.50 2.57 16.73
N HIS A 433 21.71 1.77 15.67
CA HIS A 433 20.63 1.01 15.05
C HIS A 433 20.10 -0.09 15.95
N ALA A 434 20.96 -0.84 16.65
CA ALA A 434 20.54 -1.85 17.60
C ALA A 434 19.72 -1.22 18.74
N PHE A 435 20.22 -0.12 19.32
CA PHE A 435 19.53 0.61 20.38
C PHE A 435 18.11 1.07 19.96
N ALA A 436 17.95 1.59 18.75
CA ALA A 436 16.63 1.96 18.21
C ALA A 436 15.75 0.74 17.97
N TYR A 437 16.34 -0.37 17.53
CA TYR A 437 15.62 -1.62 17.27
C TYR A 437 15.07 -2.22 18.57
N GLU A 438 15.88 -2.31 19.63
CA GLU A 438 15.43 -2.76 20.95
C GLU A 438 14.26 -1.92 21.48
N HIS A 439 14.30 -0.59 21.27
CA HIS A 439 13.17 0.26 21.65
C HIS A 439 11.92 0.05 20.77
N MET A 440 12.09 -0.39 19.53
CA MET A 440 10.96 -0.84 18.70
C MET A 440 10.33 -2.11 19.28
N GLU A 441 11.16 -3.06 19.76
CA GLU A 441 10.70 -4.28 20.40
C GLU A 441 10.02 -3.97 21.75
N VAL A 442 10.59 -3.10 22.57
CA VAL A 442 9.95 -2.60 23.80
C VAL A 442 8.56 -2.04 23.50
N ALA A 443 8.42 -1.18 22.49
CA ALA A 443 7.13 -0.64 22.10
C ALA A 443 6.16 -1.73 21.59
N ALA A 444 6.65 -2.67 20.78
CA ALA A 444 5.84 -3.76 20.24
C ALA A 444 5.30 -4.67 21.34
N TYR A 445 6.11 -5.03 22.31
CA TYR A 445 5.68 -5.85 23.44
C TYR A 445 4.78 -5.12 24.42
N GLU A 446 5.00 -3.83 24.63
CA GLU A 446 4.14 -3.02 25.49
C GLU A 446 2.72 -2.84 24.86
N LEU A 447 2.64 -2.72 23.54
CA LEU A 447 1.38 -2.69 22.81
C LEU A 447 0.72 -4.09 22.76
N LEU A 448 1.50 -5.17 22.58
CA LEU A 448 1.01 -6.55 22.65
C LEU A 448 0.40 -6.85 24.02
N ARG A 449 1.06 -6.44 25.11
CA ARG A 449 0.55 -6.61 26.47
C ARG A 449 -0.83 -5.98 26.63
N ARG A 450 -1.02 -4.74 26.16
CA ARG A 450 -2.32 -4.06 26.25
C ARG A 450 -3.40 -4.76 25.44
N LEU A 451 -3.07 -5.24 24.25
CA LEU A 451 -4.03 -6.01 23.45
C LEU A 451 -4.41 -7.32 24.12
N ALA A 452 -3.44 -8.02 24.71
CA ALA A 452 -3.69 -9.27 25.43
C ALA A 452 -4.56 -9.04 26.68
N GLU A 453 -4.31 -7.98 27.44
CA GLU A 453 -5.16 -7.55 28.56
C GLU A 453 -6.60 -7.24 28.10
N HIS A 454 -6.78 -6.55 26.96
CA HIS A 454 -8.11 -6.29 26.39
C HIS A 454 -8.80 -7.56 25.86
N ALA A 455 -8.03 -8.55 25.42
CA ALA A 455 -8.52 -9.85 24.99
C ALA A 455 -8.74 -10.84 26.15
N GLU A 456 -8.42 -10.43 27.38
CA GLU A 456 -8.47 -11.29 28.59
C GLU A 456 -7.51 -12.50 28.50
N ASP A 457 -6.43 -12.40 27.70
CA ASP A 457 -5.37 -13.40 27.59
C ASP A 457 -4.20 -13.05 28.52
N GLU A 458 -4.32 -13.46 29.76
CA GLU A 458 -3.31 -13.19 30.81
C GLU A 458 -1.95 -13.84 30.49
N GLU A 459 -1.94 -15.02 29.88
CA GLU A 459 -0.68 -15.71 29.54
C GLU A 459 0.12 -14.93 28.48
N THR A 460 -0.53 -14.41 27.45
CA THR A 460 0.12 -13.55 26.47
C THR A 460 0.54 -12.21 27.08
N ALA A 461 -0.28 -11.63 27.97
CA ALA A 461 0.05 -10.38 28.65
C ALA A 461 1.30 -10.53 29.55
N VAL A 462 1.42 -11.65 30.27
CA VAL A 462 2.60 -11.97 31.09
C VAL A 462 3.84 -12.16 30.21
N ALA A 463 3.74 -12.96 29.15
CA ALA A 463 4.85 -13.19 28.22
C ALA A 463 5.34 -11.88 27.61
N ALA A 464 4.42 -11.01 27.13
CA ALA A 464 4.77 -9.72 26.56
C ALA A 464 5.47 -8.78 27.56
N ARG A 465 5.01 -8.77 28.82
CA ARG A 465 5.64 -7.97 29.89
C ARG A 465 7.06 -8.43 30.20
N GLU A 466 7.27 -9.75 30.28
CA GLU A 466 8.59 -10.32 30.57
C GLU A 466 9.58 -10.06 29.43
N ILE A 467 9.17 -10.31 28.18
CA ILE A 467 10.02 -10.08 27.02
C ILE A 467 10.32 -8.57 26.88
N GLY A 468 9.32 -7.70 26.96
CA GLY A 468 9.56 -6.26 26.90
C GLY A 468 10.54 -5.74 27.96
N ALA A 469 10.55 -6.36 29.16
CA ALA A 469 11.54 -6.06 30.19
C ALA A 469 12.94 -6.63 29.85
N GLU A 470 13.03 -7.71 29.07
CA GLU A 470 14.30 -8.24 28.56
C GLU A 470 14.89 -7.30 27.50
N GLU A 471 14.07 -6.81 26.58
CA GLU A 471 14.48 -5.83 25.53
C GLU A 471 14.92 -4.50 26.14
N GLN A 472 14.20 -4.00 27.13
CA GLN A 472 14.63 -2.79 27.86
C GLN A 472 16.02 -2.97 28.49
N ARG A 473 16.30 -4.14 29.10
CA ARG A 473 17.64 -4.42 29.66
C ARG A 473 18.70 -4.48 28.57
N MET A 474 18.38 -4.99 27.38
CA MET A 474 19.31 -4.97 26.25
C MET A 474 19.57 -3.55 25.78
N ALA A 475 18.56 -2.72 25.61
CA ALA A 475 18.69 -1.31 25.29
C ALA A 475 19.59 -0.57 26.30
N ASP A 476 19.40 -0.83 27.60
CA ASP A 476 20.23 -0.26 28.67
C ASP A 476 21.71 -0.72 28.55
N ARG A 477 21.95 -2.01 28.25
CA ARG A 477 23.32 -2.53 27.98
C ARG A 477 23.99 -1.83 26.80
N LEU A 478 23.24 -1.56 25.73
CA LEU A 478 23.74 -0.82 24.56
C LEU A 478 24.03 0.64 24.91
N ALA A 479 23.17 1.29 25.70
CA ALA A 479 23.39 2.66 26.18
C ALA A 479 24.72 2.79 26.96
N ASP A 480 25.03 1.80 27.78
CA ASP A 480 26.30 1.73 28.52
C ASP A 480 27.55 1.55 27.65
N CYS A 481 27.38 1.16 26.37
CA CYS A 481 28.47 0.97 25.42
C CYS A 481 28.83 2.23 24.62
N PHE A 482 28.04 3.31 24.64
CA PHE A 482 28.24 4.46 23.75
C PHE A 482 29.65 5.05 23.84
N ASP A 483 30.27 5.14 25.00
CA ASP A 483 31.64 5.65 25.13
C ASP A 483 32.66 4.73 24.46
N GLY A 484 32.59 3.41 24.75
CA GLY A 484 33.49 2.42 24.16
C GLY A 484 33.39 2.32 22.65
N VAL A 485 32.16 2.34 22.10
CA VAL A 485 31.95 2.26 20.64
C VAL A 485 32.37 3.53 19.91
N VAL A 486 32.31 4.70 20.56
CA VAL A 486 32.84 5.94 20.00
C VAL A 486 34.36 5.86 19.96
N ASP A 487 35.02 5.42 21.05
CA ASP A 487 36.46 5.22 21.09
C ASP A 487 36.91 4.21 20.03
N ALA A 488 36.22 3.09 19.87
CA ALA A 488 36.49 2.11 18.82
C ALA A 488 36.30 2.68 17.40
N SER A 489 35.25 3.48 17.19
CA SER A 489 34.99 4.13 15.88
C SER A 489 36.02 5.18 15.53
N LEU A 490 36.64 5.81 16.52
CA LEU A 490 37.68 6.82 16.33
C LEU A 490 39.12 6.27 16.42
N ALA A 491 39.33 5.01 16.79
CA ALA A 491 40.65 4.42 17.03
C ALA A 491 41.61 4.51 15.83
N ALA A 492 41.07 4.53 14.61
CA ALA A 492 41.88 4.66 13.37
C ALA A 492 41.94 6.10 12.84
N VAL A 493 41.30 7.08 13.51
CA VAL A 493 41.24 8.47 13.09
C VAL A 493 42.41 9.25 13.68
N ALA A 494 43.20 9.95 12.85
CA ALA A 494 44.26 10.80 13.36
C ALA A 494 43.68 12.01 14.12
N PRO A 495 44.33 12.54 15.15
CA PRO A 495 43.84 13.68 15.91
C PRO A 495 43.50 14.89 15.04
N ASP A 496 44.23 15.15 13.97
CA ASP A 496 44.01 16.25 13.03
C ASP A 496 42.77 16.03 12.16
N ASP A 497 42.29 14.77 12.01
CA ASP A 497 41.11 14.41 11.20
C ASP A 497 39.81 14.30 12.02
N LEU A 498 39.86 14.51 13.35
CA LEU A 498 38.67 14.47 14.21
C LEU A 498 37.60 15.47 13.80
N GLY A 499 38.00 16.64 13.27
CA GLY A 499 37.08 17.63 12.72
C GLY A 499 36.29 17.12 11.52
N GLU A 500 36.95 16.39 10.61
CA GLU A 500 36.26 15.78 9.47
C GLU A 500 35.30 14.66 9.91
N GLN A 501 35.69 13.90 10.93
CA GLN A 501 34.82 12.87 11.48
C GLN A 501 33.57 13.50 12.16
N LEU A 502 33.77 14.59 12.92
CA LEU A 502 32.64 15.35 13.50
C LEU A 502 31.67 15.83 12.43
N VAL A 503 32.16 16.35 11.28
CA VAL A 503 31.32 16.77 10.15
C VAL A 503 30.51 15.59 9.59
N ARG A 504 31.04 14.37 9.59
CA ARG A 504 30.30 13.17 9.16
C ARG A 504 29.13 12.87 10.11
N TYR A 505 29.36 12.90 11.43
CA TYR A 505 28.30 12.70 12.42
C TYR A 505 27.23 13.82 12.38
N LEU A 506 27.62 15.07 12.17
CA LEU A 506 26.70 16.19 11.93
C LEU A 506 25.86 15.96 10.65
N THR A 507 26.49 15.42 9.59
CA THR A 507 25.80 15.10 8.33
C THR A 507 24.79 13.96 8.54
N ASP A 508 25.14 12.95 9.35
CA ASP A 508 24.24 11.86 9.69
C ASP A 508 23.05 12.35 10.53
N ALA A 509 23.29 13.19 11.55
CA ALA A 509 22.24 13.82 12.34
C ALA A 509 21.30 14.65 11.45
N HIS A 510 21.83 15.51 10.58
CA HIS A 510 21.03 16.28 9.62
C HIS A 510 20.14 15.38 8.74
N ALA A 511 20.65 14.24 8.29
CA ALA A 511 19.91 13.32 7.46
C ALA A 511 18.79 12.61 8.23
N ILE A 512 19.00 12.29 9.51
CA ILE A 512 18.00 11.73 10.41
C ILE A 512 16.86 12.75 10.66
N GLU A 513 17.19 14.01 10.96
CA GLU A 513 16.22 15.10 11.10
C GLU A 513 15.33 15.26 9.84
N GLN A 514 15.92 15.12 8.65
CA GLN A 514 15.15 15.19 7.41
C GLN A 514 14.15 14.02 7.28
N GLN A 515 14.49 12.84 7.79
CA GLN A 515 13.57 11.70 7.83
C GLN A 515 12.46 11.92 8.86
N ALA A 516 12.81 12.38 10.07
CA ALA A 516 11.85 12.73 11.11
C ALA A 516 10.80 13.74 10.59
N ILE A 517 11.25 14.81 9.94
CA ILE A 517 10.36 15.79 9.32
C ILE A 517 9.39 15.12 8.31
N GLN A 518 9.82 14.15 7.51
CA GLN A 518 8.94 13.46 6.58
C GLN A 518 7.92 12.56 7.31
N LEU A 519 8.36 11.84 8.34
CA LEU A 519 7.50 11.00 9.18
C LEU A 519 6.44 11.86 9.88
N LEU A 520 6.86 12.92 10.57
CA LEU A 520 5.99 13.79 11.36
C LEU A 520 5.00 14.60 10.50
N LYS A 521 5.37 14.98 9.27
CA LYS A 521 4.43 15.58 8.30
C LYS A 521 3.35 14.60 7.86
N SER A 522 3.68 13.33 7.79
CA SER A 522 2.76 12.28 7.33
C SER A 522 1.90 11.73 8.47
N GLY A 523 2.43 11.73 9.69
CA GLY A 523 1.84 11.11 10.88
C GLY A 523 0.42 11.57 11.22
N PRO A 524 0.13 12.89 11.32
CA PRO A 524 -1.21 13.37 11.68
C PRO A 524 -2.33 12.87 10.79
N GLY A 525 -2.05 12.69 9.48
CA GLY A 525 -3.01 12.12 8.52
C GLY A 525 -3.22 10.61 8.64
N LEU A 526 -2.38 9.91 9.39
CA LEU A 526 -2.38 8.46 9.53
C LEU A 526 -3.02 7.97 10.84
N VAL A 527 -3.04 8.80 11.87
CA VAL A 527 -3.56 8.44 13.19
C VAL A 527 -5.03 8.86 13.34
N GLN A 528 -5.77 8.10 14.14
CA GLN A 528 -7.17 8.41 14.49
C GLN A 528 -7.27 9.12 15.85
N ASP A 529 -6.19 9.13 16.63
CA ASP A 529 -6.12 9.78 17.92
C ASP A 529 -5.66 11.23 17.74
N GLU A 530 -6.53 12.19 18.11
CA GLU A 530 -6.28 13.62 17.92
C GLU A 530 -5.06 14.11 18.74
N GLU A 531 -4.84 13.54 19.94
CA GLU A 531 -3.72 13.95 20.80
C GLU A 531 -2.39 13.45 20.23
N LEU A 532 -2.34 12.22 19.69
CA LEU A 532 -1.14 11.73 18.99
C LEU A 532 -0.88 12.53 17.70
N ALA A 533 -1.92 12.93 16.98
CA ALA A 533 -1.78 13.80 15.82
C ALA A 533 -1.20 15.16 16.21
N GLN A 534 -1.70 15.76 17.29
CA GLN A 534 -1.18 17.02 17.82
C GLN A 534 0.28 16.90 18.29
N LEU A 535 0.63 15.80 18.97
CA LEU A 535 2.02 15.53 19.38
C LEU A 535 2.96 15.51 18.17
N PHE A 536 2.55 14.90 17.06
CA PHE A 536 3.35 14.88 15.82
C PHE A 536 3.49 16.28 15.21
N GLU A 537 2.45 17.11 15.26
CA GLU A 537 2.52 18.49 14.77
C GLU A 537 3.45 19.36 15.63
N GLU A 538 3.36 19.25 16.96
CA GLU A 538 4.22 19.96 17.89
C GLU A 538 5.69 19.52 17.71
N HIS A 539 5.94 18.23 17.66
CA HIS A 539 7.30 17.71 17.50
C HIS A 539 7.88 18.01 16.11
N LEU A 540 7.06 18.14 15.07
CA LEU A 540 7.50 18.59 13.75
C LEU A 540 8.16 19.97 13.81
N GLU A 541 7.66 20.90 14.62
CA GLU A 541 8.26 22.23 14.78
C GLU A 541 9.58 22.15 15.58
N GLU A 542 9.63 21.31 16.63
CA GLU A 542 10.86 21.02 17.38
C GLU A 542 11.95 20.47 16.45
N THR A 543 11.64 19.45 15.65
CA THR A 543 12.55 18.82 14.68
C THR A 543 13.07 19.79 13.61
N ARG A 544 12.25 20.73 13.16
CA ARG A 544 12.71 21.78 12.24
C ARG A 544 13.78 22.67 12.87
N VAL A 545 13.62 23.00 14.15
CA VAL A 545 14.62 23.77 14.89
C VAL A 545 15.90 22.97 15.08
N HIS A 546 15.80 21.66 15.39
CA HIS A 546 16.96 20.76 15.50
C HIS A 546 17.74 20.73 14.20
N LYS A 547 17.05 20.52 13.07
CA LYS A 547 17.67 20.54 11.75
C LYS A 547 18.41 21.84 11.47
N ASP A 548 17.82 22.99 11.79
CA ASP A 548 18.42 24.30 11.56
C ASP A 548 19.67 24.52 12.45
N LEU A 549 19.66 24.03 13.70
CA LEU A 549 20.81 24.03 14.59
C LEU A 549 21.97 23.17 14.04
N VAL A 550 21.66 21.97 13.54
CA VAL A 550 22.67 21.10 12.91
C VAL A 550 23.22 21.73 11.64
N GLU A 551 22.39 22.37 10.80
CA GLU A 551 22.84 23.11 9.62
C GLU A 551 23.77 24.27 9.98
N GLN A 552 23.47 24.99 11.07
CA GLN A 552 24.35 26.05 11.57
C GLN A 552 25.73 25.52 11.98
N ARG A 553 25.78 24.36 12.68
CA ARG A 553 27.05 23.73 13.05
C ARG A 553 27.82 23.21 11.84
N LEU A 554 27.16 22.60 10.85
CA LEU A 554 27.77 22.22 9.58
C LEU A 554 28.39 23.43 8.86
N GLY A 555 27.68 24.56 8.85
CA GLY A 555 28.17 25.82 8.28
C GLY A 555 29.41 26.35 9.01
N ALA A 556 29.47 26.25 10.35
CA ALA A 556 30.61 26.67 11.16
C ALA A 556 31.87 25.85 10.85
N HIS A 557 31.72 24.59 10.44
CA HIS A 557 32.80 23.72 9.98
C HIS A 557 33.11 23.83 8.47
N GLY A 558 32.49 24.79 7.76
CA GLY A 558 32.70 24.96 6.31
C GLY A 558 32.19 23.79 5.46
N ALA A 559 31.36 22.92 6.02
CA ALA A 559 30.83 21.74 5.35
C ALA A 559 29.59 22.06 4.54
N SER A 560 29.51 21.54 3.30
CA SER A 560 28.30 21.60 2.47
C SER A 560 27.44 20.35 2.69
N ARG A 561 26.13 20.48 2.51
CA ARG A 561 25.19 19.37 2.61
C ARG A 561 25.56 18.23 1.67
N SER A 562 25.54 17.00 2.17
CA SER A 562 25.65 15.81 1.33
C SER A 562 24.33 15.52 0.62
N LEU A 563 24.07 16.17 -0.51
CA LEU A 563 22.86 16.00 -1.31
C LEU A 563 22.54 14.54 -1.67
N LEU A 564 23.57 13.71 -1.86
CA LEU A 564 23.39 12.30 -2.22
C LEU A 564 22.93 11.46 -1.01
N LYS A 565 23.44 11.75 0.19
CA LYS A 565 23.07 11.05 1.42
C LYS A 565 21.66 11.41 1.86
N ASP A 566 21.34 12.69 1.82
CA ASP A 566 19.99 13.21 2.08
C ASP A 566 18.94 12.63 1.11
N ALA A 567 19.29 12.44 -0.16
CA ALA A 567 18.40 11.87 -1.15
C ALA A 567 18.12 10.37 -0.89
N ALA A 568 19.14 9.58 -0.55
CA ALA A 568 18.98 8.17 -0.25
C ALA A 568 18.15 7.93 1.02
N LEU A 569 18.35 8.77 2.05
CA LEU A 569 17.62 8.67 3.31
C LEU A 569 16.17 9.16 3.17
N ARG A 570 15.90 10.21 2.39
CA ARG A 570 14.53 10.62 2.05
C ARG A 570 13.75 9.54 1.31
N ALA A 571 14.39 8.78 0.42
CA ALA A 571 13.77 7.65 -0.25
C ALA A 571 13.40 6.52 0.75
N GLY A 572 14.23 6.28 1.77
CA GLY A 572 13.92 5.35 2.87
C GLY A 572 12.72 5.78 3.71
N GLY A 573 12.64 7.06 4.11
CA GLY A 573 11.52 7.61 4.88
C GLY A 573 10.18 7.58 4.14
N LEU A 574 10.19 7.80 2.81
CA LEU A 574 9.00 7.68 1.98
C LEU A 574 8.45 6.24 1.93
N ASN A 575 9.32 5.22 1.97
CA ASN A 575 8.91 3.81 2.01
C ASN A 575 8.27 3.42 3.34
N LEU A 576 8.69 4.02 4.45
CA LEU A 576 8.14 3.73 5.78
C LEU A 576 6.69 4.25 5.92
N GLY A 577 6.39 5.46 5.47
CA GLY A 577 5.02 5.99 5.44
C GLY A 577 4.08 5.12 4.59
N GLY A 578 4.61 4.52 3.51
CA GLY A 578 3.90 3.55 2.68
C GLY A 578 3.59 2.24 3.40
N PHE A 579 4.54 1.70 4.13
CA PHE A 579 4.37 0.47 4.90
C PHE A 579 3.25 0.61 5.96
N PHE A 580 3.23 1.72 6.71
CA PHE A 580 2.21 1.95 7.75
C PHE A 580 0.81 2.20 7.18
N GLY A 581 0.70 2.88 6.04
CA GLY A 581 -0.59 3.12 5.37
C GLY A 581 -1.30 1.85 4.91
N THR A 582 -0.61 0.71 4.79
CA THR A 582 -1.18 -0.58 4.38
C THR A 582 -1.69 -1.43 5.55
N GLN A 583 -1.42 -1.03 6.81
CA GLN A 583 -1.79 -1.83 7.98
C GLN A 583 -3.09 -1.34 8.61
N PRO A 584 -4.04 -2.25 8.96
CA PRO A 584 -5.33 -1.85 9.55
C PRO A 584 -5.23 -1.30 10.99
N ASP A 585 -4.10 -1.45 11.65
CA ASP A 585 -3.76 -1.01 13.01
C ASP A 585 -2.74 0.13 13.01
N THR A 586 -2.82 1.00 12.02
CA THR A 586 -1.83 2.06 11.74
C THR A 586 -1.52 2.95 12.94
N THR A 587 -2.52 3.36 13.75
CA THR A 587 -2.31 4.22 14.92
C THR A 587 -1.34 3.59 15.92
N MET A 588 -1.53 2.31 16.29
CA MET A 588 -0.65 1.59 17.21
C MET A 588 0.77 1.44 16.65
N LYS A 589 0.87 0.94 15.42
CA LYS A 589 2.18 0.71 14.79
C LYS A 589 2.94 2.00 14.57
N LEU A 590 2.24 3.07 14.21
CA LEU A 590 2.88 4.37 14.01
C LEU A 590 3.40 4.95 15.33
N ALA A 591 2.66 4.80 16.45
CA ALA A 591 3.12 5.20 17.77
C ALA A 591 4.38 4.41 18.20
N GLY A 592 4.38 3.08 18.00
CA GLY A 592 5.55 2.24 18.30
C GLY A 592 6.76 2.58 17.42
N PHE A 593 6.53 2.82 16.14
CA PHE A 593 7.60 3.21 15.22
C PHE A 593 8.14 4.63 15.51
N ALA A 594 7.27 5.60 15.79
CA ALA A 594 7.71 6.94 16.18
C ALA A 594 8.56 6.87 17.45
N PHE A 595 8.15 6.08 18.46
CA PHE A 595 8.94 5.85 19.66
C PHE A 595 10.34 5.28 19.36
N ALA A 596 10.43 4.30 18.46
CA ALA A 596 11.72 3.73 18.04
C ALA A 596 12.56 4.75 17.26
N PHE A 597 11.91 5.61 16.46
CA PHE A 597 12.59 6.64 15.69
C PHE A 597 13.20 7.72 16.60
N GLU A 598 12.46 8.19 17.63
CA GLU A 598 13.02 9.07 18.66
C GLU A 598 14.27 8.46 19.32
N HIS A 599 14.27 7.14 19.56
CA HIS A 599 15.45 6.47 20.13
C HIS A 599 16.61 6.35 19.14
N LEU A 600 16.34 6.33 17.82
CA LEU A 600 17.40 6.46 16.82
C LEU A 600 18.03 7.87 16.86
N GLU A 601 17.21 8.92 17.02
CA GLU A 601 17.68 10.30 17.19
C GLU A 601 18.48 10.45 18.48
N ILE A 602 17.98 9.92 19.60
CA ILE A 602 18.69 9.88 20.87
C ILE A 602 20.07 9.23 20.70
N ALA A 603 20.15 8.05 20.07
CA ALA A 603 21.42 7.38 19.85
C ALA A 603 22.37 8.17 18.94
N ALA A 604 21.85 8.78 17.86
CA ALA A 604 22.65 9.61 16.97
C ALA A 604 23.23 10.83 17.67
N TYR A 605 22.44 11.50 18.50
CA TYR A 605 22.91 12.66 19.27
C TYR A 605 23.82 12.27 20.45
N GLU A 606 23.62 11.09 21.06
CA GLU A 606 24.58 10.55 22.04
C GLU A 606 25.96 10.32 21.41
N LEU A 607 26.02 9.76 20.21
CA LEU A 607 27.25 9.58 19.46
C LEU A 607 27.85 10.94 19.05
N LEU A 608 27.05 11.84 18.48
CA LEU A 608 27.49 13.17 18.05
C LEU A 608 28.08 13.98 19.21
N ARG A 609 27.44 13.99 20.38
CA ARG A 609 27.91 14.68 21.58
C ARG A 609 29.30 14.19 21.98
N ARG A 610 29.46 12.86 22.07
CA ARG A 610 30.74 12.24 22.46
C ARG A 610 31.84 12.48 21.45
N VAL A 611 31.56 12.44 20.16
CA VAL A 611 32.53 12.76 19.11
C VAL A 611 32.92 14.23 19.17
N ALA A 612 31.95 15.14 19.41
CA ALA A 612 32.21 16.58 19.57
C ALA A 612 33.10 16.87 20.79
N GLU A 613 32.87 16.19 21.92
CA GLU A 613 33.72 16.28 23.11
C GLU A 613 35.16 15.86 22.82
N ARG A 614 35.38 14.74 22.08
CA ARG A 614 36.70 14.25 21.70
C ARG A 614 37.38 15.14 20.66
N ALA A 615 36.59 15.80 19.79
CA ALA A 615 37.09 16.80 18.86
C ALA A 615 37.33 18.19 19.49
N GLY A 616 36.97 18.39 20.77
CA GLY A 616 37.11 19.67 21.47
C GLY A 616 36.05 20.72 21.04
N ASP A 617 35.01 20.34 20.30
CA ASP A 617 33.95 21.23 19.87
C ASP A 617 32.81 21.31 20.92
N ARG A 618 33.01 22.20 21.89
CA ARG A 618 32.07 22.41 22.99
C ARG A 618 30.70 22.89 22.52
N GLU A 619 30.64 23.69 21.45
CA GLU A 619 29.37 24.23 20.95
C GLU A 619 28.50 23.13 20.36
N THR A 620 29.07 22.23 19.56
CA THR A 620 28.35 21.07 19.04
C THR A 620 27.95 20.11 20.15
N ALA A 621 28.80 19.87 21.16
CA ALA A 621 28.46 19.04 22.31
C ALA A 621 27.25 19.59 23.10
N LEU A 622 27.23 20.90 23.36
CA LEU A 622 26.10 21.56 24.07
C LEU A 622 24.79 21.55 23.22
N MET A 623 24.91 21.74 21.91
CA MET A 623 23.76 21.63 21.00
C MET A 623 23.18 20.20 21.06
N ALA A 624 24.02 19.19 20.94
CA ALA A 624 23.60 17.79 20.99
C ALA A 624 22.93 17.44 22.33
N GLU A 625 23.47 17.88 23.46
CA GLU A 625 22.88 17.67 24.79
C GLU A 625 21.50 18.32 24.95
N ARG A 626 21.32 19.53 24.38
CA ARG A 626 20.03 20.19 24.34
C ARG A 626 19.01 19.36 23.55
N ILE A 627 19.34 18.96 22.34
CA ILE A 627 18.46 18.17 21.46
C ILE A 627 18.14 16.82 22.13
N LEU A 628 19.11 16.14 22.71
CA LEU A 628 18.90 14.91 23.49
C LEU A 628 17.83 15.06 24.59
N THR A 629 17.77 16.21 25.25
CA THR A 629 16.77 16.47 26.28
C THR A 629 15.37 16.59 25.68
N GLU A 630 15.26 17.20 24.51
CA GLU A 630 14.01 17.40 23.77
C GLU A 630 13.52 16.06 23.18
N GLU A 631 14.39 15.23 22.55
CA GLU A 631 14.06 13.89 22.00
C GLU A 631 13.61 12.89 23.08
N ARG A 632 14.31 12.88 24.23
CA ARG A 632 13.88 12.06 25.37
C ARG A 632 12.51 12.47 25.92
N SER A 633 12.17 13.75 25.81
CA SER A 633 10.83 14.24 26.15
C SER A 633 9.80 13.82 25.14
N ALA A 634 10.10 13.89 23.83
CA ALA A 634 9.23 13.44 22.76
C ALA A 634 8.94 11.93 22.87
N ALA A 635 9.95 11.10 23.06
CA ALA A 635 9.79 9.65 23.28
C ALA A 635 8.83 9.35 24.45
N ARG A 636 8.97 10.06 25.60
CA ARG A 636 8.06 9.88 26.74
C ARG A 636 6.63 10.33 26.43
N ARG A 637 6.45 11.43 25.70
CA ARG A 637 5.12 11.90 25.26
C ARG A 637 4.44 10.87 24.36
N ILE A 638 5.17 10.29 23.40
CA ILE A 638 4.65 9.21 22.53
C ILE A 638 4.28 7.98 23.37
N ALA A 639 5.14 7.55 24.29
CA ALA A 639 4.86 6.41 25.16
C ALA A 639 3.59 6.61 26.01
N SER A 640 3.27 7.83 26.43
CA SER A 640 2.05 8.15 27.18
C SER A 640 0.75 7.95 26.38
N THR A 641 0.83 7.82 25.05
CA THR A 641 -0.34 7.62 24.16
C THR A 641 -0.70 6.15 23.97
N TRP A 642 0.12 5.19 24.39
CA TRP A 642 -0.06 3.75 24.10
C TRP A 642 -1.38 3.16 24.57
N ASP A 643 -1.88 3.55 25.74
CA ASP A 643 -3.18 3.08 26.23
C ASP A 643 -4.31 3.49 25.29
N ARG A 644 -4.30 4.74 24.83
CA ARG A 644 -5.31 5.22 23.88
C ARG A 644 -5.13 4.62 22.49
N ALA A 645 -3.91 4.45 22.02
CA ALA A 645 -3.63 3.82 20.76
C ALA A 645 -4.17 2.38 20.72
N ALA A 646 -4.08 1.64 21.84
CA ALA A 646 -4.64 0.31 22.00
C ALA A 646 -6.18 0.33 22.06
N VAL A 647 -6.78 1.29 22.79
CA VAL A 647 -8.25 1.45 22.88
C VAL A 647 -8.83 1.87 21.52
N ALA A 648 -8.24 2.81 20.81
CA ALA A 648 -8.68 3.22 19.47
C ALA A 648 -8.71 2.02 18.50
N TYR A 649 -7.84 1.06 18.67
CA TYR A 649 -7.81 -0.19 17.94
C TYR A 649 -8.98 -1.12 18.27
N SER A 650 -9.42 -1.17 19.53
CA SER A 650 -10.50 -2.03 20.01
C SER A 650 -11.91 -1.46 19.77
N THR A 651 -12.02 -0.16 19.52
CA THR A 651 -13.30 0.58 19.40
C THR A 651 -13.68 1.00 17.97
N VAL A 652 -12.89 0.63 16.95
CA VAL A 652 -13.27 0.88 15.55
C VAL A 652 -14.48 0.01 15.19
N PRO A 653 -15.67 0.61 14.90
CA PRO A 653 -16.90 -0.12 14.61
C PRO A 653 -16.86 -0.87 13.29
#